data_6a81a7dd5408ae5b9aa6ca538b5ce908
#
_entry.id   6a81a7dd5408ae5b9aa6ca538b5ce908
#
_cell.length_a   1.000
_cell.length_b   1.000
_cell.length_c   1.000
_cell.angle_alpha   90.00
_cell.angle_beta   90.00
_cell.angle_gamma   90.00
#
_symmetry.space_group_name_H-M   'P 1'
#
loop_
_entity.id
_entity.type
_entity.pdbx_description
1 polymer ?
#
loop_
_entity_poly.entity_id
_entity_poly.type
_entity_poly.pdbx_seq_one_letter_code
_entity_poly.pdbx_strand_id
1 'polypeptide(L)'
;MRRALSTPPVLAILAGLPWLLASPRVHADAGMWTFDNFPSELVKGKYGAEIDRRWLDRVRSSVVRLANCTASLVSPDGLILTNHHCSESCLDEHSSAGDNLLEKGFLARTREREVRCGTQVADVLLGMENITAKVAAALRGLDDKAANDARKKTLTQLEQACEEESLHAAGGPLKCESVTLYQGGQYWLYQYRRYDDVRLVFAPERDIAAFGGDPDNFQFPRWCLDMSVLRAYGRDGKPAHTPDFLALKPAGPEAGEVVFVAGHPGHTDRLLTVAQLLELRDVYLPRWLLRASELRGRLIEFGKTGAEAQRIAGDPLNGLENSIKVRRGQLDALLDERLLESKRAEEAALRARVAADPQLAGATGDPWAEIARAEAVDRTLELPYTWIELGAGFNSALFNYARTLVRGAAERAKPNTGRLREYRDAALPRLAQRLNAPVPVYPQLEKLTLSFSLERMREWLGPDAPIVRQLLSKDSPDTLAARLVEGSRLADPALRKQLWDGGQAAVEASRDPMIDLARAIDGEARAVRKRYEDQVEAPVDAAAEKIARARFKVFGTSEPPDATFTLRLTFGTVQGWKENGSEVEPFTHLSRLFERATGVEPFRIPDSWLAVKSELVPATRFDLSSNTDIIGGNSGSPMIDAHGRVVGLIFDGNIHSISGDYWYDAELNRAVAVGPAIIFEALRKVYRAKELLTEMGTK
;
A
#
# COMPACT_ATOMS: atom_id res chain seq x y z
N MET A 1 -31.23 74.53 49.28
CA MET A 1 -30.25 73.57 49.80
C MET A 1 -30.04 72.53 48.74
N ARG A 2 -28.99 72.67 47.95
CA ARG A 2 -28.61 71.70 46.92
C ARG A 2 -27.30 71.06 47.36
N ARG A 3 -27.31 69.72 47.60
CA ARG A 3 -26.10 68.92 47.85
C ARG A 3 -25.55 68.46 46.55
N ALA A 4 -24.30 68.82 46.26
CA ALA A 4 -23.52 68.29 45.15
C ALA A 4 -23.01 66.85 45.47
N LEU A 5 -23.23 65.91 44.59
CA LEU A 5 -22.64 64.59 44.62
C LEU A 5 -21.40 64.57 43.70
N SER A 6 -20.24 64.35 44.30
CA SER A 6 -18.97 64.18 43.63
C SER A 6 -18.85 62.72 43.11
N THR A 7 -18.59 62.51 41.81
CA THR A 7 -18.23 61.32 41.17
C THR A 7 -16.72 61.02 41.29
N PRO A 8 -16.25 59.81 41.62
CA PRO A 8 -14.83 59.47 41.54
C PRO A 8 -14.42 59.05 40.12
N PRO A 9 -13.15 59.17 39.72
CA PRO A 9 -12.68 58.85 38.41
C PRO A 9 -12.58 57.29 38.23
N VAL A 10 -13.09 56.81 37.12
CA VAL A 10 -12.95 55.40 36.67
C VAL A 10 -11.53 55.19 36.12
N LEU A 11 -10.75 54.43 36.84
CA LEU A 11 -9.44 53.93 36.36
C LEU A 11 -9.69 52.81 35.37
N ALA A 12 -9.41 53.04 34.09
CA ALA A 12 -9.44 51.99 33.06
C ALA A 12 -8.22 51.07 33.23
N ILE A 13 -8.44 49.88 33.81
CA ILE A 13 -7.47 48.81 33.80
C ILE A 13 -7.52 48.13 32.41
N LEU A 14 -6.53 48.37 31.57
CA LEU A 14 -6.24 47.63 30.37
C LEU A 14 -5.75 46.22 30.80
N ALA A 15 -6.67 45.29 30.92
CA ALA A 15 -6.34 43.87 31.04
C ALA A 15 -5.78 43.36 29.70
N GLY A 16 -4.45 43.33 29.57
CA GLY A 16 -3.78 42.61 28.50
C GLY A 16 -4.11 41.12 28.62
N LEU A 17 -4.99 40.61 27.72
CA LEU A 17 -5.13 39.18 27.51
C LEU A 17 -3.80 38.66 26.96
N PRO A 18 -3.13 37.68 27.64
CA PRO A 18 -2.05 36.97 26.98
C PRO A 18 -2.68 36.13 25.84
N TRP A 19 -2.31 36.45 24.62
CA TRP A 19 -2.51 35.56 23.50
C TRP A 19 -1.72 34.30 23.81
N LEU A 20 -2.37 33.28 24.38
CA LEU A 20 -1.89 31.94 24.39
C LEU A 20 -1.80 31.52 22.92
N LEU A 21 -0.61 31.65 22.35
CA LEU A 21 -0.21 30.94 21.15
C LEU A 21 -0.37 29.47 21.46
N ALA A 22 -1.53 28.92 21.17
CA ALA A 22 -1.70 27.48 21.06
C ALA A 22 -0.76 27.04 19.92
N SER A 23 0.46 26.66 20.29
CA SER A 23 1.31 25.90 19.39
C SER A 23 0.47 24.72 18.90
N PRO A 24 0.40 24.44 17.59
CA PRO A 24 -0.26 23.24 17.13
C PRO A 24 0.35 22.08 17.93
N ARG A 25 -0.47 21.36 18.67
CA ARG A 25 -0.03 20.14 19.34
C ARG A 25 0.35 19.17 18.22
N VAL A 26 1.62 19.11 17.88
CA VAL A 26 2.19 17.98 17.15
C VAL A 26 1.91 16.79 18.03
N HIS A 27 1.00 15.94 17.60
CA HIS A 27 0.71 14.68 18.30
C HIS A 27 1.96 13.84 18.17
N ALA A 28 2.71 13.72 19.24
CA ALA A 28 4.08 13.20 19.27
C ALA A 28 4.22 11.74 18.78
N ASP A 29 3.12 11.02 18.62
CA ASP A 29 3.07 9.63 18.16
C ASP A 29 2.60 9.50 16.69
N ALA A 30 2.06 10.58 16.12
CA ALA A 30 1.65 10.62 14.73
C ALA A 30 2.86 10.66 13.81
N GLY A 31 2.77 9.95 12.70
CA GLY A 31 3.71 10.10 11.59
C GLY A 31 4.48 8.85 11.22
N MET A 32 4.63 8.70 9.90
CA MET A 32 5.38 7.63 9.25
C MET A 32 6.72 8.19 8.81
N TRP A 33 7.68 8.21 9.73
CA TRP A 33 8.97 8.90 9.58
C TRP A 33 9.90 8.17 8.62
N THR A 34 10.67 8.91 7.86
CA THR A 34 11.80 8.35 7.10
C THR A 34 12.98 8.05 8.03
N PHE A 35 13.82 7.08 7.68
CA PHE A 35 14.94 6.65 8.52
C PHE A 35 16.05 7.70 8.65
N ASP A 36 16.14 8.64 7.70
CA ASP A 36 17.08 9.77 7.74
C ASP A 36 16.62 10.91 8.66
N ASN A 37 15.29 11.02 8.87
CA ASN A 37 14.67 12.09 9.66
C ASN A 37 13.85 11.55 10.83
N PHE A 38 14.24 10.43 11.42
CA PHE A 38 13.54 9.86 12.57
C PHE A 38 13.79 10.70 13.83
N PRO A 39 12.75 11.06 14.62
CA PRO A 39 12.85 11.96 15.76
C PRO A 39 13.38 11.26 17.04
N SER A 40 14.61 10.75 17.00
CA SER A 40 15.23 9.96 18.09
C SER A 40 15.22 10.70 19.44
N GLU A 41 15.49 12.01 19.45
CA GLU A 41 15.51 12.81 20.68
C GLU A 41 14.10 12.94 21.31
N LEU A 42 13.06 13.06 20.48
CA LEU A 42 11.68 13.08 20.94
C LEU A 42 11.32 11.73 21.59
N VAL A 43 11.67 10.62 20.94
CA VAL A 43 11.45 9.27 21.45
C VAL A 43 12.18 9.04 22.77
N LYS A 44 13.44 9.45 22.84
CA LYS A 44 14.23 9.38 24.08
C LYS A 44 13.59 10.20 25.21
N GLY A 45 13.17 11.44 24.92
CA GLY A 45 12.55 12.31 25.91
C GLY A 45 11.21 11.79 26.42
N LYS A 46 10.39 11.19 25.54
CA LYS A 46 9.04 10.74 25.88
C LYS A 46 9.00 9.34 26.49
N TYR A 47 9.81 8.42 25.98
CA TYR A 47 9.75 6.99 26.30
C TYR A 47 11.04 6.44 26.94
N GLY A 48 12.10 7.23 27.03
CA GLY A 48 13.39 6.78 27.53
C GLY A 48 14.12 5.78 26.62
N ALA A 49 13.63 5.56 25.39
CA ALA A 49 14.22 4.62 24.44
C ALA A 49 15.33 5.31 23.61
N GLU A 50 16.53 4.72 23.61
CA GLU A 50 17.67 5.23 22.84
C GLU A 50 17.68 4.56 21.46
N ILE A 51 17.32 5.33 20.43
CA ILE A 51 17.32 4.89 19.02
C ILE A 51 18.46 5.59 18.30
N ASP A 52 19.61 4.93 18.27
CA ASP A 52 20.82 5.43 17.62
C ASP A 52 20.90 5.07 16.13
N ARG A 53 21.90 5.61 15.44
CA ARG A 53 22.11 5.35 14.01
C ARG A 53 22.36 3.87 13.72
N ARG A 54 23.05 3.15 14.60
CA ARG A 54 23.33 1.71 14.42
C ARG A 54 22.03 0.89 14.49
N TRP A 55 21.16 1.25 15.45
CA TRP A 55 19.86 0.63 15.56
C TRP A 55 19.00 0.86 14.28
N LEU A 56 18.96 2.12 13.81
CA LEU A 56 18.25 2.48 12.58
C LEU A 56 18.79 1.73 11.36
N ASP A 57 20.09 1.68 11.18
CA ASP A 57 20.73 0.99 10.04
C ASP A 57 20.45 -0.53 10.07
N ARG A 58 20.52 -1.18 11.25
CA ARG A 58 20.20 -2.60 11.40
C ARG A 58 18.72 -2.88 11.08
N VAL A 59 17.80 -2.07 11.60
CA VAL A 59 16.36 -2.25 11.30
C VAL A 59 16.10 -2.05 9.82
N ARG A 60 16.65 -1.00 9.22
CA ARG A 60 16.51 -0.71 7.79
C ARG A 60 16.96 -1.87 6.91
N SER A 61 18.12 -2.50 7.21
CA SER A 61 18.67 -3.62 6.43
C SER A 61 17.98 -4.96 6.73
N SER A 62 17.11 -5.03 7.75
CA SER A 62 16.35 -6.23 8.10
C SER A 62 14.91 -6.21 7.63
N VAL A 63 14.36 -5.05 7.22
CA VAL A 63 13.00 -4.94 6.73
C VAL A 63 12.95 -5.09 5.22
N VAL A 64 11.96 -5.86 4.76
CA VAL A 64 11.81 -6.28 3.37
C VAL A 64 10.54 -5.68 2.78
N ARG A 65 10.64 -5.10 1.59
CA ARG A 65 9.49 -4.74 0.76
C ARG A 65 9.15 -5.91 -0.15
N LEU A 66 7.97 -6.47 0.00
CA LEU A 66 7.38 -7.44 -0.92
C LEU A 66 6.63 -6.74 -2.06
N ALA A 67 6.00 -7.50 -2.95
CA ALA A 67 5.27 -6.96 -4.09
C ALA A 67 4.14 -5.99 -3.68
N ASN A 68 3.47 -6.26 -2.57
CA ASN A 68 2.28 -5.54 -2.08
C ASN A 68 2.24 -5.39 -0.54
N CYS A 69 3.25 -5.88 0.16
CA CYS A 69 3.30 -5.95 1.61
C CYS A 69 4.70 -5.61 2.13
N THR A 70 4.82 -5.62 3.43
CA THR A 70 6.09 -5.60 4.17
C THR A 70 6.43 -6.99 4.70
N ALA A 71 7.67 -7.19 5.06
CA ALA A 71 8.17 -8.38 5.73
C ALA A 71 9.44 -8.06 6.52
N SER A 72 9.98 -9.02 7.23
CA SER A 72 11.28 -8.90 7.91
C SER A 72 12.12 -10.14 7.76
N LEU A 73 13.43 -9.96 7.63
CA LEU A 73 14.41 -11.03 7.76
C LEU A 73 14.47 -11.48 9.22
N VAL A 74 14.34 -12.78 9.47
CA VAL A 74 14.31 -13.36 10.82
C VAL A 74 15.33 -14.47 11.04
N SER A 75 16.21 -14.71 10.08
CA SER A 75 17.37 -15.61 10.20
C SER A 75 18.54 -15.13 9.33
N PRO A 76 19.77 -15.64 9.58
CA PRO A 76 20.92 -15.34 8.72
C PRO A 76 20.87 -16.03 7.35
N ASP A 77 19.94 -16.98 7.14
CA ASP A 77 19.77 -17.80 5.93
C ASP A 77 18.56 -17.38 5.11
N GLY A 78 18.25 -16.08 5.08
CA GLY A 78 17.25 -15.50 4.19
C GLY A 78 15.78 -15.78 4.56
N LEU A 79 15.50 -16.27 5.78
CA LEU A 79 14.13 -16.50 6.21
C LEU A 79 13.39 -15.19 6.41
N ILE A 80 12.19 -15.10 5.86
CA ILE A 80 11.36 -13.88 5.82
C ILE A 80 10.04 -14.16 6.53
N LEU A 81 9.68 -13.35 7.52
CA LEU A 81 8.39 -13.37 8.19
C LEU A 81 7.48 -12.30 7.59
N THR A 82 6.25 -12.68 7.21
CA THR A 82 5.21 -11.79 6.68
C THR A 82 3.82 -12.33 7.03
N ASN A 83 2.75 -11.69 6.52
CA ASN A 83 1.38 -12.19 6.71
C ASN A 83 1.02 -13.32 5.74
N HIS A 84 -0.01 -14.10 6.11
CA HIS A 84 -0.62 -15.11 5.25
C HIS A 84 -1.22 -14.48 3.99
N HIS A 85 -2.03 -13.41 4.16
CA HIS A 85 -2.66 -12.74 3.03
C HIS A 85 -1.64 -12.13 2.05
N CYS A 86 -0.40 -11.84 2.47
CA CYS A 86 0.69 -11.43 1.59
C CYS A 86 1.24 -12.57 0.72
N SER A 87 0.94 -13.82 1.07
CA SER A 87 1.40 -15.05 0.39
C SER A 87 0.28 -15.78 -0.35
N GLU A 88 -0.97 -15.32 -0.27
CA GLU A 88 -2.12 -16.01 -0.88
C GLU A 88 -1.95 -16.25 -2.38
N SER A 89 -1.42 -15.26 -3.13
CA SER A 89 -1.13 -15.45 -4.55
C SER A 89 -0.14 -16.59 -4.82
N CYS A 90 0.86 -16.80 -3.94
CA CYS A 90 1.79 -17.91 -4.06
C CYS A 90 1.11 -19.25 -3.73
N LEU A 91 0.22 -19.28 -2.74
CA LEU A 91 -0.57 -20.45 -2.41
C LEU A 91 -1.51 -20.83 -3.57
N ASP A 92 -2.17 -19.85 -4.19
CA ASP A 92 -3.06 -20.06 -5.34
C ASP A 92 -2.29 -20.53 -6.58
N GLU A 93 -1.12 -19.98 -6.87
CA GLU A 93 -0.23 -20.42 -7.94
C GLU A 93 0.07 -21.94 -7.88
N HIS A 94 0.10 -22.51 -6.67
CA HIS A 94 0.41 -23.92 -6.40
C HIS A 94 -0.81 -24.75 -6.02
N SER A 95 -2.02 -24.19 -6.07
CA SER A 95 -3.27 -24.85 -5.75
C SER A 95 -3.97 -25.40 -6.99
N SER A 96 -4.78 -26.44 -6.78
CA SER A 96 -5.69 -26.98 -7.78
C SER A 96 -7.01 -27.39 -7.13
N ALA A 97 -8.02 -27.71 -7.94
CA ALA A 97 -9.33 -28.18 -7.44
C ALA A 97 -9.25 -29.42 -6.52
N GLY A 98 -8.22 -30.25 -6.70
CA GLY A 98 -7.97 -31.45 -5.86
C GLY A 98 -6.96 -31.24 -4.74
N ASP A 99 -6.22 -30.15 -4.74
CA ASP A 99 -5.16 -29.83 -3.78
C ASP A 99 -5.08 -28.32 -3.53
N ASN A 100 -5.97 -27.81 -2.67
CA ASN A 100 -6.07 -26.40 -2.33
C ASN A 100 -5.17 -26.06 -1.14
N LEU A 101 -4.04 -25.41 -1.39
CA LEU A 101 -3.07 -25.04 -0.36
C LEU A 101 -3.59 -23.89 0.53
N LEU A 102 -4.52 -23.05 0.07
CA LEU A 102 -5.17 -22.06 0.91
C LEU A 102 -5.97 -22.69 2.05
N GLU A 103 -6.67 -23.80 1.77
CA GLU A 103 -7.46 -24.52 2.77
C GLU A 103 -6.61 -25.42 3.68
N LYS A 104 -5.59 -26.08 3.11
CA LYS A 104 -4.79 -27.08 3.83
C LYS A 104 -3.58 -26.50 4.55
N GLY A 105 -3.19 -25.27 4.24
CA GLY A 105 -1.91 -24.72 4.60
C GLY A 105 -0.74 -25.38 3.84
N PHE A 106 0.46 -24.91 4.13
CA PHE A 106 1.70 -25.40 3.54
C PHE A 106 2.83 -25.43 4.57
N LEU A 107 3.62 -26.49 4.56
CA LEU A 107 4.88 -26.59 5.33
C LEU A 107 5.94 -27.36 4.54
N ALA A 108 6.97 -26.67 4.12
CA ALA A 108 8.18 -27.27 3.56
C ALA A 108 9.03 -27.82 4.71
N ARG A 109 9.09 -29.14 4.85
CA ARG A 109 9.91 -29.79 5.89
C ARG A 109 11.39 -29.85 5.56
N THR A 110 11.75 -29.60 4.29
CA THR A 110 13.14 -29.48 3.82
C THR A 110 13.23 -28.34 2.81
N ARG A 111 14.43 -27.80 2.59
CA ARG A 111 14.66 -26.69 1.64
C ARG A 111 14.30 -27.04 0.19
N GLU A 112 14.44 -28.29 -0.20
CA GLU A 112 14.09 -28.77 -1.55
C GLU A 112 12.58 -28.78 -1.81
N ARG A 113 11.76 -28.73 -0.73
CA ARG A 113 10.30 -28.67 -0.81
C ARG A 113 9.76 -27.24 -0.76
N GLU A 114 10.60 -26.26 -0.58
CA GLU A 114 10.20 -24.84 -0.65
C GLU A 114 9.79 -24.51 -2.09
N VAL A 115 8.59 -23.92 -2.28
CA VAL A 115 8.03 -23.65 -3.60
C VAL A 115 8.21 -22.19 -3.99
N ARG A 116 8.63 -21.95 -5.24
CA ARG A 116 8.90 -20.60 -5.74
C ARG A 116 7.60 -19.83 -6.00
N CYS A 117 7.51 -18.63 -5.47
CA CYS A 117 6.43 -17.69 -5.73
C CYS A 117 6.73 -16.87 -7.00
N GLY A 118 6.01 -17.13 -8.08
CA GLY A 118 6.29 -16.57 -9.40
C GLY A 118 6.10 -15.05 -9.47
N THR A 119 5.28 -14.48 -8.60
CA THR A 119 4.96 -13.05 -8.59
C THR A 119 5.66 -12.27 -7.47
N GLN A 120 6.32 -12.95 -6.52
CA GLN A 120 6.99 -12.30 -5.38
C GLN A 120 8.42 -11.89 -5.69
N VAL A 121 8.80 -10.75 -5.10
CA VAL A 121 10.16 -10.26 -5.01
C VAL A 121 10.40 -9.74 -3.59
N ALA A 122 11.66 -9.72 -3.16
CA ALA A 122 12.04 -9.18 -1.86
C ALA A 122 13.11 -8.09 -2.05
N ASP A 123 12.75 -6.85 -1.70
CA ASP A 123 13.63 -5.69 -1.79
C ASP A 123 14.08 -5.27 -0.38
N VAL A 124 15.38 -5.20 -0.12
CA VAL A 124 15.99 -4.71 1.13
C VAL A 124 16.66 -3.36 0.86
N LEU A 125 16.27 -2.32 1.61
CA LEU A 125 16.82 -0.97 1.44
C LEU A 125 18.22 -0.86 2.04
N LEU A 126 19.23 -0.65 1.19
CA LEU A 126 20.63 -0.53 1.59
C LEU A 126 21.14 0.91 1.69
N GLY A 127 20.66 1.80 0.78
CA GLY A 127 21.13 3.18 0.71
C GLY A 127 20.02 4.17 0.36
N MET A 128 20.24 5.41 0.75
CA MET A 128 19.34 6.55 0.46
C MET A 128 20.21 7.77 0.18
N GLU A 129 20.00 8.41 -0.98
CA GLU A 129 20.69 9.64 -1.38
C GLU A 129 19.68 10.75 -1.63
N ASN A 130 19.90 11.93 -1.04
CA ASN A 130 19.08 13.10 -1.35
C ASN A 130 19.52 13.72 -2.68
N ILE A 131 18.67 13.63 -3.69
CA ILE A 131 18.91 14.14 -5.06
C ILE A 131 18.14 15.42 -5.38
N THR A 132 17.52 16.05 -4.38
CA THR A 132 16.66 17.24 -4.56
C THR A 132 17.37 18.36 -5.32
N ALA A 133 18.63 18.64 -4.97
CA ALA A 133 19.39 19.70 -5.64
C ALA A 133 19.68 19.38 -7.12
N LYS A 134 19.92 18.09 -7.46
CA LYS A 134 20.13 17.65 -8.84
C LYS A 134 18.85 17.83 -9.67
N VAL A 135 17.70 17.46 -9.11
CA VAL A 135 16.39 17.62 -9.78
C VAL A 135 16.06 19.10 -9.93
N ALA A 136 16.16 19.89 -8.85
CA ALA A 136 15.87 21.34 -8.89
C ALA A 136 16.73 22.10 -9.94
N ALA A 137 17.99 21.71 -10.11
CA ALA A 137 18.86 22.27 -11.14
C ALA A 137 18.35 22.00 -12.57
N ALA A 138 17.82 20.81 -12.81
CA ALA A 138 17.28 20.41 -14.10
C ALA A 138 15.93 21.10 -14.45
N LEU A 139 15.18 21.56 -13.45
CA LEU A 139 13.87 22.20 -13.63
C LEU A 139 13.96 23.72 -13.78
N ARG A 140 15.12 24.32 -13.54
CA ARG A 140 15.28 25.77 -13.45
C ARG A 140 14.88 26.49 -14.74
N GLY A 141 13.94 27.42 -14.64
CA GLY A 141 13.51 28.29 -15.75
C GLY A 141 12.57 27.60 -16.76
N LEU A 142 12.08 26.40 -16.47
CA LEU A 142 11.10 25.71 -17.27
C LEU A 142 9.67 26.07 -16.83
N ASP A 143 8.73 26.03 -17.79
CA ASP A 143 7.30 26.04 -17.46
C ASP A 143 6.86 24.68 -16.87
N ASP A 144 5.63 24.61 -16.31
CA ASP A 144 5.14 23.45 -15.58
C ASP A 144 5.20 22.15 -16.40
N LYS A 145 4.81 22.19 -17.67
CA LYS A 145 4.83 21.06 -18.56
C LYS A 145 6.26 20.59 -18.88
N ALA A 146 7.13 21.53 -19.29
CA ALA A 146 8.53 21.24 -19.57
C ALA A 146 9.26 20.78 -18.29
N ALA A 147 8.91 21.34 -17.14
CA ALA A 147 9.43 20.92 -15.85
C ALA A 147 9.02 19.48 -15.50
N ASN A 148 7.75 19.09 -15.73
CA ASN A 148 7.30 17.72 -15.52
C ASN A 148 8.05 16.71 -16.43
N ASP A 149 8.19 17.03 -17.71
CA ASP A 149 8.95 16.18 -18.64
C ASP A 149 10.44 16.09 -18.26
N ALA A 150 11.07 17.22 -17.88
CA ALA A 150 12.46 17.27 -17.41
C ALA A 150 12.65 16.49 -16.10
N ARG A 151 11.71 16.60 -15.15
CA ARG A 151 11.71 15.84 -13.89
C ARG A 151 11.71 14.34 -14.17
N LYS A 152 10.73 13.85 -14.96
CA LYS A 152 10.60 12.44 -15.34
C LYS A 152 11.89 11.92 -15.99
N LYS A 153 12.49 12.69 -16.89
CA LYS A 153 13.75 12.36 -17.56
C LYS A 153 14.93 12.31 -16.59
N THR A 154 15.10 13.33 -15.74
CA THR A 154 16.22 13.44 -14.80
C THR A 154 16.20 12.30 -13.78
N LEU A 155 15.02 12.00 -13.21
CA LEU A 155 14.87 10.89 -12.26
C LEU A 155 15.26 9.55 -12.91
N THR A 156 14.83 9.30 -14.16
CA THR A 156 15.23 8.09 -14.90
C THR A 156 16.73 8.00 -15.14
N GLN A 157 17.38 9.11 -15.47
CA GLN A 157 18.84 9.13 -15.68
C GLN A 157 19.59 8.84 -14.39
N LEU A 158 19.13 9.37 -13.25
CA LEU A 158 19.73 9.12 -11.94
C LEU A 158 19.55 7.66 -11.48
N GLU A 159 18.36 7.08 -11.71
CA GLU A 159 18.11 5.66 -11.46
C GLU A 159 19.05 4.78 -12.28
N GLN A 160 19.15 5.04 -13.58
CA GLN A 160 19.99 4.29 -14.51
C GLN A 160 21.48 4.39 -14.13
N ALA A 161 21.99 5.59 -13.88
CA ALA A 161 23.36 5.79 -13.47
C ALA A 161 23.72 5.02 -12.19
N CYS A 162 22.81 5.04 -11.20
CA CYS A 162 22.98 4.29 -9.94
C CYS A 162 23.00 2.77 -10.18
N GLU A 163 22.12 2.25 -11.04
CA GLU A 163 22.11 0.83 -11.37
C GLU A 163 23.39 0.41 -12.10
N GLU A 164 23.86 1.21 -13.08
CA GLU A 164 25.11 0.97 -13.83
C GLU A 164 26.34 0.98 -12.90
N GLU A 165 26.45 1.97 -12.01
CA GLU A 165 27.54 2.04 -11.04
C GLU A 165 27.55 0.82 -10.09
N SER A 166 26.38 0.28 -9.78
CA SER A 166 26.24 -0.87 -8.88
C SER A 166 26.52 -2.23 -9.52
N LEU A 167 26.66 -2.34 -10.84
CA LEU A 167 26.85 -3.62 -11.54
C LEU A 167 28.03 -4.45 -11.01
N HIS A 168 29.08 -3.80 -10.53
CA HIS A 168 30.29 -4.41 -9.97
C HIS A 168 30.38 -4.31 -8.45
N ALA A 169 29.28 -3.89 -7.78
CA ALA A 169 29.27 -3.76 -6.32
C ALA A 169 29.40 -5.12 -5.63
N ALA A 170 30.09 -5.14 -4.51
CA ALA A 170 30.17 -6.33 -3.67
C ALA A 170 28.76 -6.76 -3.23
N GLY A 171 28.39 -8.01 -3.54
CA GLY A 171 27.06 -8.56 -3.29
C GLY A 171 26.06 -8.41 -4.45
N GLY A 172 26.48 -7.94 -5.64
CA GLY A 172 25.71 -7.88 -6.86
C GLY A 172 24.99 -6.55 -7.11
N PRO A 173 24.38 -6.39 -8.30
CA PRO A 173 23.75 -5.16 -8.71
C PRO A 173 22.61 -4.76 -7.79
N LEU A 174 22.43 -3.46 -7.64
CA LEU A 174 21.31 -2.86 -6.89
C LEU A 174 20.21 -2.46 -7.86
N LYS A 175 18.99 -2.39 -7.33
CA LYS A 175 17.88 -1.70 -7.95
C LYS A 175 17.80 -0.30 -7.36
N CYS A 176 17.79 0.71 -8.22
CA CYS A 176 17.68 2.10 -7.83
C CYS A 176 16.28 2.64 -8.17
N GLU A 177 15.68 3.38 -7.24
CA GLU A 177 14.33 3.91 -7.38
C GLU A 177 14.28 5.34 -6.84
N SER A 178 13.79 6.26 -7.66
CA SER A 178 13.54 7.64 -7.23
C SER A 178 12.27 7.73 -6.39
N VAL A 179 12.37 8.40 -5.25
CA VAL A 179 11.28 8.59 -4.29
C VAL A 179 10.99 10.08 -4.17
N THR A 180 9.74 10.45 -4.41
CA THR A 180 9.25 11.81 -4.22
C THR A 180 8.60 11.91 -2.84
N LEU A 181 9.10 12.82 -2.01
CA LEU A 181 8.57 13.09 -0.67
C LEU A 181 8.01 14.51 -0.60
N TYR A 182 7.07 14.74 0.34
CA TYR A 182 6.42 16.03 0.56
C TYR A 182 5.84 16.62 -0.74
N GLN A 183 5.23 15.76 -1.57
CA GLN A 183 4.59 16.16 -2.84
C GLN A 183 5.54 16.99 -3.75
N GLY A 184 6.79 16.53 -3.90
CA GLY A 184 7.79 17.22 -4.73
C GLY A 184 8.72 18.16 -3.96
N GLY A 185 8.54 18.33 -2.66
CA GLY A 185 9.46 19.12 -1.83
C GLY A 185 10.84 18.50 -1.67
N GLN A 186 10.94 17.17 -1.77
CA GLN A 186 12.20 16.44 -1.75
C GLN A 186 12.18 15.29 -2.74
N TYR A 187 13.37 14.98 -3.30
CA TYR A 187 13.62 13.84 -4.16
C TYR A 187 14.77 13.04 -3.61
N TRP A 188 14.58 11.72 -3.49
CA TRP A 188 15.55 10.79 -2.96
C TRP A 188 15.81 9.68 -3.96
N LEU A 189 17.00 9.09 -3.95
CA LEU A 189 17.35 7.89 -4.69
C LEU A 189 17.57 6.75 -3.69
N TYR A 190 16.67 5.76 -3.71
CA TYR A 190 16.71 4.60 -2.84
C TYR A 190 17.37 3.43 -3.55
N GLN A 191 18.28 2.75 -2.86
CA GLN A 191 19.10 1.66 -3.38
C GLN A 191 18.72 0.36 -2.69
N TYR A 192 18.17 -0.58 -3.45
CA TYR A 192 17.67 -1.84 -2.93
C TYR A 192 18.52 -3.03 -3.39
N ARG A 193 18.79 -3.97 -2.47
CA ARG A 193 19.12 -5.33 -2.81
C ARG A 193 17.85 -6.08 -3.13
N ARG A 194 17.74 -6.58 -4.38
CA ARG A 194 16.58 -7.36 -4.84
C ARG A 194 16.89 -8.83 -4.88
N TYR A 195 15.98 -9.62 -4.33
CA TYR A 195 15.91 -11.08 -4.48
C TYR A 195 14.69 -11.43 -5.35
N ASP A 196 14.93 -12.04 -6.51
CA ASP A 196 13.92 -12.42 -7.49
C ASP A 196 13.44 -13.88 -7.32
N ASP A 197 14.15 -14.69 -6.54
CA ASP A 197 13.75 -16.04 -6.15
C ASP A 197 13.33 -16.00 -4.68
N VAL A 198 12.01 -15.90 -4.46
CA VAL A 198 11.38 -15.94 -3.15
C VAL A 198 10.52 -17.20 -3.09
N ARG A 199 10.68 -18.00 -2.05
CA ARG A 199 9.99 -19.28 -1.90
C ARG A 199 9.16 -19.35 -0.64
N LEU A 200 8.00 -20.01 -0.72
CA LEU A 200 7.14 -20.28 0.41
C LEU A 200 7.73 -21.42 1.24
N VAL A 201 7.84 -21.19 2.54
CA VAL A 201 8.33 -22.17 3.55
C VAL A 201 7.17 -22.66 4.40
N PHE A 202 6.31 -21.75 4.86
CA PHE A 202 5.17 -22.06 5.71
C PHE A 202 4.03 -21.06 5.50
N ALA A 203 2.82 -21.59 5.49
CA ALA A 203 1.57 -20.83 5.65
C ALA A 203 0.55 -21.71 6.39
N PRO A 204 -0.17 -21.21 7.40
CA PRO A 204 -1.26 -21.92 8.04
C PRO A 204 -2.47 -22.08 7.10
N GLU A 205 -3.47 -22.83 7.52
CA GLU A 205 -4.77 -22.92 6.87
C GLU A 205 -5.47 -21.54 6.92
N ARG A 206 -6.19 -21.21 5.86
CA ARG A 206 -6.91 -19.94 5.73
C ARG A 206 -7.92 -19.71 6.85
N ASP A 207 -8.60 -20.76 7.31
CA ASP A 207 -9.60 -20.67 8.38
C ASP A 207 -9.04 -20.09 9.68
N ILE A 208 -7.75 -20.31 9.99
CA ILE A 208 -7.12 -19.72 11.17
C ILE A 208 -6.36 -18.43 10.82
N ALA A 209 -5.80 -18.34 9.61
CA ALA A 209 -5.10 -17.13 9.15
C ALA A 209 -6.04 -15.93 8.95
N ALA A 210 -7.29 -16.20 8.52
CA ALA A 210 -8.33 -15.20 8.29
C ALA A 210 -9.58 -15.44 9.14
N PHE A 211 -9.42 -15.99 10.36
CA PHE A 211 -10.54 -16.28 11.25
C PHE A 211 -11.37 -15.02 11.52
N GLY A 212 -12.69 -15.15 11.35
CA GLY A 212 -13.65 -14.05 11.46
C GLY A 212 -13.96 -13.35 10.13
N GLY A 213 -13.12 -13.52 9.09
CA GLY A 213 -13.34 -13.01 7.75
C GLY A 213 -13.68 -11.53 7.68
N ASP A 214 -14.53 -11.13 6.70
CA ASP A 214 -14.95 -9.73 6.54
C ASP A 214 -15.68 -9.15 7.78
N PRO A 215 -16.52 -9.88 8.54
CA PRO A 215 -17.12 -9.35 9.77
C PRO A 215 -16.09 -8.83 10.79
N ASP A 216 -14.95 -9.49 10.94
CA ASP A 216 -13.91 -9.11 11.89
C ASP A 216 -12.79 -8.24 11.28
N ASN A 217 -12.79 -8.04 9.97
CA ASN A 217 -11.82 -7.19 9.29
C ASN A 217 -11.94 -5.73 9.74
N PHE A 218 -10.83 -5.09 10.10
CA PHE A 218 -10.75 -3.79 10.78
C PHE A 218 -11.47 -3.75 12.15
N GLN A 219 -11.56 -4.88 12.82
CA GLN A 219 -12.13 -4.96 14.17
C GLN A 219 -11.10 -5.49 15.17
N PHE A 220 -11.35 -5.21 16.44
CA PHE A 220 -10.64 -5.80 17.57
C PHE A 220 -11.64 -5.90 18.75
N PRO A 221 -11.67 -6.96 19.54
CA PRO A 221 -10.66 -8.05 19.65
C PRO A 221 -10.64 -9.01 18.44
N ARG A 222 -9.47 -9.55 18.12
CA ARG A 222 -9.18 -10.34 16.93
C ARG A 222 -8.48 -11.66 17.29
N TRP A 223 -8.61 -12.71 16.46
CA TRP A 223 -7.94 -14.03 16.62
C TRP A 223 -7.53 -14.56 15.22
N CYS A 224 -6.59 -13.91 14.58
CA CYS A 224 -6.09 -14.30 13.27
C CYS A 224 -4.62 -14.71 13.37
N LEU A 225 -4.28 -15.94 12.99
CA LEU A 225 -2.88 -16.32 12.77
C LEU A 225 -2.44 -15.90 11.38
N ASP A 226 -2.57 -14.60 11.07
CA ASP A 226 -2.23 -14.06 9.76
C ASP A 226 -0.72 -13.90 9.63
N MET A 227 -0.04 -15.03 9.43
CA MET A 227 1.42 -15.10 9.26
C MET A 227 1.81 -16.13 8.20
N SER A 228 2.91 -15.87 7.51
CA SER A 228 3.59 -16.82 6.64
C SER A 228 5.09 -16.66 6.77
N VAL A 229 5.80 -17.68 6.35
CA VAL A 229 7.26 -17.66 6.26
C VAL A 229 7.67 -17.94 4.81
N LEU A 230 8.45 -17.02 4.27
CA LEU A 230 9.08 -17.12 2.97
C LEU A 230 10.60 -17.27 3.14
N ARG A 231 11.33 -17.51 2.05
CA ARG A 231 12.78 -17.45 2.03
C ARG A 231 13.28 -16.78 0.74
N ALA A 232 14.22 -15.85 0.90
CA ALA A 232 14.98 -15.29 -0.21
C ALA A 232 16.11 -16.25 -0.63
N TYR A 233 16.29 -16.38 -1.93
CA TYR A 233 17.37 -17.14 -2.54
C TYR A 233 18.29 -16.22 -3.35
N GLY A 234 19.59 -16.49 -3.27
CA GLY A 234 20.58 -15.82 -4.09
C GLY A 234 20.55 -16.29 -5.54
N ARG A 235 21.29 -15.60 -6.41
CA ARG A 235 21.44 -15.98 -7.83
C ARG A 235 22.14 -17.29 -8.05
N ASP A 236 22.87 -17.78 -7.02
CA ASP A 236 23.51 -19.10 -7.00
C ASP A 236 22.55 -20.25 -6.65
N GLY A 237 21.27 -19.94 -6.46
CA GLY A 237 20.24 -20.90 -6.08
C GLY A 237 20.30 -21.37 -4.63
N LYS A 238 21.12 -20.73 -3.78
CA LYS A 238 21.20 -21.01 -2.35
C LYS A 238 20.40 -19.98 -1.55
N PRO A 239 19.99 -20.30 -0.31
CA PRO A 239 19.45 -19.30 0.60
C PRO A 239 20.31 -18.06 0.68
N ALA A 240 19.71 -16.89 0.65
CA ALA A 240 20.42 -15.63 0.73
C ALA A 240 21.13 -15.49 2.10
N HIS A 241 22.37 -15.04 2.09
CA HIS A 241 23.05 -14.68 3.33
C HIS A 241 22.59 -13.30 3.79
N THR A 242 21.94 -13.24 4.95
CA THR A 242 21.32 -12.05 5.53
C THR A 242 21.82 -11.82 6.97
N PRO A 243 23.02 -11.20 7.11
CA PRO A 243 23.65 -11.03 8.42
C PRO A 243 22.84 -10.09 9.34
N ASP A 244 22.13 -9.13 8.76
CA ASP A 244 21.19 -8.29 9.47
C ASP A 244 19.82 -8.94 9.44
N PHE A 245 19.30 -9.30 10.61
CA PHE A 245 17.97 -9.85 10.80
C PHE A 245 17.41 -9.48 12.18
N LEU A 246 16.12 -9.63 12.38
CA LEU A 246 15.44 -9.32 13.62
C LEU A 246 15.09 -10.62 14.37
N ALA A 247 15.63 -10.79 15.57
CA ALA A 247 15.26 -11.90 16.44
C ALA A 247 13.84 -11.71 16.99
N LEU A 248 13.08 -12.79 17.13
CA LEU A 248 11.76 -12.74 17.75
C LEU A 248 11.89 -12.80 19.30
N LYS A 249 11.01 -12.08 20.02
CA LYS A 249 10.83 -12.18 21.47
C LYS A 249 9.62 -13.09 21.75
N PRO A 250 9.78 -14.37 22.10
CA PRO A 250 8.68 -15.34 22.16
C PRO A 250 7.53 -14.96 23.10
N ALA A 251 7.83 -14.24 24.19
CA ALA A 251 6.81 -13.79 25.13
C ALA A 251 5.95 -12.62 24.60
N GLY A 252 6.39 -11.96 23.50
CA GLY A 252 5.78 -10.73 23.01
C GLY A 252 6.04 -9.53 23.94
N PRO A 253 5.32 -8.41 23.73
CA PRO A 253 5.47 -7.18 24.52
C PRO A 253 4.56 -7.18 25.74
N GLU A 254 4.79 -6.24 26.65
CA GLU A 254 3.89 -5.95 27.78
C GLU A 254 2.99 -4.74 27.46
N ALA A 255 1.85 -4.62 28.17
CA ALA A 255 1.01 -3.44 28.06
C ALA A 255 1.78 -2.18 28.50
N GLY A 256 1.70 -1.10 27.70
CA GLY A 256 2.45 0.14 27.91
C GLY A 256 3.90 0.10 27.42
N GLU A 257 4.42 -1.06 26.97
CA GLU A 257 5.77 -1.14 26.37
C GLU A 257 5.84 -0.30 25.11
N VAL A 258 6.92 0.49 24.97
CA VAL A 258 7.18 1.26 23.75
C VAL A 258 7.54 0.30 22.63
N VAL A 259 6.90 0.48 21.49
CA VAL A 259 7.11 -0.33 20.28
C VAL A 259 7.28 0.54 19.04
N PHE A 260 7.95 -0.02 18.05
CA PHE A 260 8.19 0.61 16.77
C PHE A 260 7.65 -0.30 15.68
N VAL A 261 7.08 0.28 14.60
CA VAL A 261 6.70 -0.47 13.41
C VAL A 261 7.54 0.03 12.25
N ALA A 262 8.33 -0.87 11.67
CA ALA A 262 9.15 -0.59 10.50
C ALA A 262 8.52 -1.25 9.28
N GLY A 263 8.04 -0.45 8.30
CA GLY A 263 7.30 -1.00 7.19
C GLY A 263 7.20 -0.09 5.98
N HIS A 264 6.43 -0.55 4.99
CA HIS A 264 6.21 0.15 3.74
C HIS A 264 4.73 0.56 3.63
N PRO A 265 4.30 1.59 4.38
CA PRO A 265 2.94 2.11 4.26
C PRO A 265 2.67 2.54 2.81
N GLY A 266 1.51 2.14 2.28
CA GLY A 266 1.18 2.28 0.87
C GLY A 266 1.12 3.73 0.42
N HIS A 267 0.12 4.44 0.87
CA HIS A 267 -0.13 5.83 0.51
C HIS A 267 -0.93 6.54 1.60
N THR A 268 -0.65 7.83 1.83
CA THR A 268 -1.49 8.73 2.63
C THR A 268 -1.66 10.05 1.91
N ASP A 269 -2.75 10.74 2.22
CA ASP A 269 -3.18 12.00 1.64
C ASP A 269 -3.23 13.13 2.68
N ARG A 270 -2.33 13.11 3.65
CA ARG A 270 -2.33 14.04 4.80
C ARG A 270 -1.90 15.45 4.41
N LEU A 271 -1.10 15.58 3.36
CA LEU A 271 -0.57 16.86 2.86
C LEU A 271 -1.39 17.44 1.70
N LEU A 272 -2.48 16.78 1.28
CA LEU A 272 -3.37 17.29 0.25
C LEU A 272 -4.03 18.63 0.69
N THR A 273 -4.30 19.47 -0.30
CA THR A 273 -5.07 20.69 -0.11
C THR A 273 -6.55 20.38 0.14
N VAL A 274 -7.26 21.32 0.74
CA VAL A 274 -8.71 21.18 0.95
C VAL A 274 -9.45 20.96 -0.38
N ALA A 275 -9.03 21.58 -1.48
CA ALA A 275 -9.63 21.39 -2.79
C ALA A 275 -9.54 19.92 -3.26
N GLN A 276 -8.38 19.29 -3.09
CA GLN A 276 -8.16 17.88 -3.45
C GLN A 276 -8.98 16.93 -2.56
N LEU A 277 -9.03 17.19 -1.24
CA LEU A 277 -9.86 16.39 -0.33
C LEU A 277 -11.36 16.45 -0.69
N LEU A 278 -11.84 17.62 -1.10
CA LEU A 278 -13.23 17.77 -1.57
C LEU A 278 -13.47 17.03 -2.89
N GLU A 279 -12.51 17.00 -3.81
CA GLU A 279 -12.63 16.21 -5.04
C GLU A 279 -12.71 14.70 -4.76
N LEU A 280 -11.87 14.22 -3.85
CA LEU A 280 -11.93 12.81 -3.40
C LEU A 280 -13.30 12.49 -2.79
N ARG A 281 -13.81 13.35 -1.90
CA ARG A 281 -15.09 13.17 -1.22
C ARG A 281 -16.30 13.20 -2.17
N ASP A 282 -16.33 14.19 -3.07
CA ASP A 282 -17.54 14.50 -3.83
C ASP A 282 -17.63 13.76 -5.17
N VAL A 283 -16.48 13.31 -5.72
CA VAL A 283 -16.41 12.73 -7.07
C VAL A 283 -15.83 11.33 -7.06
N TYR A 284 -14.56 11.20 -6.66
CA TYR A 284 -13.82 9.95 -6.84
C TYR A 284 -14.38 8.80 -5.99
N LEU A 285 -14.48 8.98 -4.67
CA LEU A 285 -14.91 7.92 -3.75
C LEU A 285 -16.36 7.45 -4.02
N PRO A 286 -17.36 8.34 -4.22
CA PRO A 286 -18.71 7.90 -4.53
C PRO A 286 -18.81 7.09 -5.82
N ARG A 287 -18.14 7.51 -6.89
CA ARG A 287 -18.14 6.80 -8.18
C ARG A 287 -17.49 5.43 -8.08
N TRP A 288 -16.34 5.37 -7.38
CA TRP A 288 -15.64 4.12 -7.16
C TRP A 288 -16.50 3.13 -6.35
N LEU A 289 -17.11 3.60 -5.23
CA LEU A 289 -17.94 2.77 -4.36
C LEU A 289 -19.17 2.23 -5.07
N LEU A 290 -19.81 3.04 -5.92
CA LEU A 290 -20.97 2.59 -6.72
C LEU A 290 -20.56 1.42 -7.61
N ARG A 291 -19.54 1.59 -8.44
CA ARG A 291 -19.04 0.55 -9.34
C ARG A 291 -18.62 -0.73 -8.60
N ALA A 292 -17.87 -0.56 -7.50
CA ALA A 292 -17.36 -1.67 -6.70
C ALA A 292 -18.49 -2.48 -6.05
N SER A 293 -19.51 -1.79 -5.52
CA SER A 293 -20.69 -2.44 -4.90
C SER A 293 -21.49 -3.26 -5.91
N GLU A 294 -21.62 -2.78 -7.14
CA GLU A 294 -22.30 -3.51 -8.21
C GLU A 294 -21.50 -4.75 -8.63
N LEU A 295 -20.17 -4.61 -8.81
CA LEU A 295 -19.29 -5.74 -9.14
C LEU A 295 -19.32 -6.80 -8.03
N ARG A 296 -19.31 -6.38 -6.76
CA ARG A 296 -19.47 -7.29 -5.61
C ARG A 296 -20.72 -8.15 -5.73
N GLY A 297 -21.86 -7.52 -6.06
CA GLY A 297 -23.12 -8.24 -6.28
C GLY A 297 -23.00 -9.29 -7.39
N ARG A 298 -22.35 -8.96 -8.52
CA ARG A 298 -22.12 -9.91 -9.62
C ARG A 298 -21.24 -11.08 -9.22
N LEU A 299 -20.17 -10.84 -8.45
CA LEU A 299 -19.27 -11.89 -7.95
C LEU A 299 -19.95 -12.83 -6.96
N ILE A 300 -20.79 -12.29 -6.05
CA ILE A 300 -21.58 -13.10 -5.11
C ILE A 300 -22.54 -14.02 -5.87
N GLU A 301 -23.29 -13.50 -6.84
CA GLU A 301 -24.22 -14.31 -7.63
C GLU A 301 -23.50 -15.38 -8.45
N PHE A 302 -22.33 -15.04 -9.01
CA PHE A 302 -21.50 -16.02 -9.70
C PHE A 302 -21.04 -17.14 -8.77
N GLY A 303 -20.56 -16.83 -7.55
CA GLY A 303 -20.16 -17.82 -6.56
C GLY A 303 -21.27 -18.82 -6.18
N LYS A 304 -22.55 -18.41 -6.22
CA LYS A 304 -23.69 -19.28 -5.93
C LYS A 304 -23.95 -20.34 -7.01
N THR A 305 -23.33 -20.23 -8.19
CA THR A 305 -23.56 -21.19 -9.30
C THR A 305 -22.90 -22.53 -9.10
N GLY A 306 -22.00 -22.70 -8.13
CA GLY A 306 -21.39 -23.97 -7.77
C GLY A 306 -20.09 -23.82 -6.98
N ALA A 307 -19.60 -24.90 -6.40
CA ALA A 307 -18.42 -24.92 -5.54
C ALA A 307 -17.15 -24.37 -6.22
N GLU A 308 -16.93 -24.71 -7.50
CA GLU A 308 -15.79 -24.17 -8.25
C GLU A 308 -15.94 -22.68 -8.54
N ALA A 309 -17.14 -22.21 -8.85
CA ALA A 309 -17.42 -20.78 -9.02
C ALA A 309 -17.18 -20.01 -7.71
N GLN A 310 -17.58 -20.58 -6.57
CA GLN A 310 -17.30 -20.01 -5.25
C GLN A 310 -15.81 -19.92 -4.99
N ARG A 311 -15.04 -21.00 -5.30
CA ARG A 311 -13.58 -21.03 -5.13
C ARG A 311 -12.89 -19.93 -5.95
N ILE A 312 -13.18 -19.84 -7.23
CA ILE A 312 -12.51 -18.86 -8.12
C ILE A 312 -12.97 -17.41 -7.91
N ALA A 313 -14.17 -17.20 -7.36
CA ALA A 313 -14.63 -15.86 -6.99
C ALA A 313 -14.10 -15.39 -5.63
N GLY A 314 -13.63 -16.29 -4.79
CA GLY A 314 -13.31 -16.04 -3.39
C GLY A 314 -12.26 -14.93 -3.20
N ASP A 315 -11.10 -15.05 -3.84
CA ASP A 315 -10.02 -14.06 -3.72
C ASP A 315 -10.41 -12.70 -4.31
N PRO A 316 -10.93 -12.57 -5.55
CA PRO A 316 -11.42 -11.29 -6.07
C PRO A 316 -12.53 -10.66 -5.22
N LEU A 317 -13.43 -11.45 -4.65
CA LEU A 317 -14.51 -10.95 -3.79
C LEU A 317 -13.97 -10.40 -2.47
N ASN A 318 -13.07 -11.13 -1.80
CA ASN A 318 -12.46 -10.68 -0.55
C ASN A 318 -11.65 -9.39 -0.74
N GLY A 319 -10.85 -9.32 -1.81
CA GLY A 319 -10.09 -8.10 -2.13
C GLY A 319 -11.01 -6.91 -2.42
N LEU A 320 -12.14 -7.15 -3.10
CA LEU A 320 -13.12 -6.11 -3.39
C LEU A 320 -13.88 -5.65 -2.14
N GLU A 321 -14.29 -6.57 -1.26
CA GLU A 321 -14.97 -6.26 0.01
C GLU A 321 -14.07 -5.47 0.94
N ASN A 322 -12.80 -5.87 1.08
CA ASN A 322 -11.80 -5.10 1.81
C ASN A 322 -11.65 -3.68 1.24
N SER A 323 -11.55 -3.55 -0.08
CA SER A 323 -11.42 -2.25 -0.74
C SER A 323 -12.66 -1.38 -0.57
N ILE A 324 -13.87 -1.95 -0.60
CA ILE A 324 -15.13 -1.23 -0.33
C ILE A 324 -15.13 -0.71 1.11
N LYS A 325 -14.74 -1.53 2.08
CA LYS A 325 -14.68 -1.13 3.50
C LYS A 325 -13.71 0.04 3.71
N VAL A 326 -12.51 -0.06 3.13
CA VAL A 326 -11.51 1.02 3.20
C VAL A 326 -12.03 2.31 2.55
N ARG A 327 -12.52 2.24 1.30
CA ARG A 327 -13.01 3.42 0.58
C ARG A 327 -14.24 4.06 1.23
N ARG A 328 -15.09 3.25 1.83
CA ARG A 328 -16.23 3.74 2.61
C ARG A 328 -15.75 4.47 3.86
N GLY A 329 -14.83 3.88 4.62
CA GLY A 329 -14.25 4.54 5.79
C GLY A 329 -13.50 5.82 5.44
N GLN A 330 -12.80 5.87 4.30
CA GLN A 330 -12.20 7.09 3.75
C GLN A 330 -13.26 8.16 3.44
N LEU A 331 -14.37 7.78 2.81
CA LEU A 331 -15.49 8.70 2.53
C LEU A 331 -16.13 9.20 3.83
N ASP A 332 -16.40 8.30 4.78
CA ASP A 332 -16.97 8.65 6.08
C ASP A 332 -16.05 9.62 6.85
N ALA A 333 -14.73 9.41 6.80
CA ALA A 333 -13.74 10.32 7.39
C ALA A 333 -13.79 11.72 6.73
N LEU A 334 -13.90 11.81 5.40
CA LEU A 334 -14.02 13.09 4.69
C LEU A 334 -15.41 13.76 4.85
N LEU A 335 -16.41 13.01 5.29
CA LEU A 335 -17.73 13.55 5.67
C LEU A 335 -17.75 14.03 7.15
N ASP A 336 -16.73 13.69 7.96
CA ASP A 336 -16.60 14.23 9.31
C ASP A 336 -16.14 15.69 9.26
N GLU A 337 -17.03 16.61 9.63
CA GLU A 337 -16.75 18.04 9.63
C GLU A 337 -15.55 18.42 10.52
N ARG A 338 -15.27 17.68 11.60
CA ARG A 338 -14.12 17.93 12.48
C ARG A 338 -12.80 17.77 11.73
N LEU A 339 -12.68 16.72 10.91
CA LEU A 339 -11.50 16.50 10.08
C LEU A 339 -11.35 17.62 9.05
N LEU A 340 -12.41 17.95 8.31
CA LEU A 340 -12.35 18.99 7.29
C LEU A 340 -12.10 20.37 7.87
N GLU A 341 -12.67 20.69 9.04
CA GLU A 341 -12.39 21.96 9.74
C GLU A 341 -10.94 22.03 10.19
N SER A 342 -10.36 20.94 10.71
CA SER A 342 -8.94 20.86 11.03
C SER A 342 -8.07 21.10 9.79
N LYS A 343 -8.38 20.48 8.66
CA LYS A 343 -7.65 20.67 7.38
C LYS A 343 -7.77 22.09 6.85
N ARG A 344 -8.95 22.70 6.93
CA ARG A 344 -9.15 24.12 6.58
C ARG A 344 -8.33 25.05 7.48
N ALA A 345 -8.29 24.77 8.79
CA ALA A 345 -7.52 25.53 9.74
C ALA A 345 -6.00 25.41 9.51
N GLU A 346 -5.50 24.19 9.24
CA GLU A 346 -4.09 23.93 8.90
C GLU A 346 -3.68 24.68 7.62
N GLU A 347 -4.50 24.60 6.55
CA GLU A 347 -4.25 25.30 5.30
C GLU A 347 -4.29 26.81 5.51
N ALA A 348 -5.29 27.35 6.21
CA ALA A 348 -5.42 28.77 6.49
C ALA A 348 -4.25 29.30 7.34
N ALA A 349 -3.78 28.53 8.32
CA ALA A 349 -2.63 28.90 9.14
C ALA A 349 -1.33 28.99 8.32
N LEU A 350 -1.10 28.03 7.41
CA LEU A 350 0.06 28.07 6.51
C LEU A 350 -0.03 29.26 5.56
N ARG A 351 -1.19 29.48 4.93
CA ARG A 351 -1.43 30.65 4.04
C ARG A 351 -1.18 31.97 4.77
N ALA A 352 -1.65 32.12 6.01
CA ALA A 352 -1.44 33.31 6.81
C ALA A 352 0.05 33.54 7.11
N ARG A 353 0.81 32.50 7.41
CA ARG A 353 2.26 32.60 7.65
C ARG A 353 3.02 32.97 6.36
N VAL A 354 2.63 32.39 5.23
CA VAL A 354 3.18 32.79 3.91
C VAL A 354 2.91 34.24 3.61
N ALA A 355 1.67 34.70 3.81
CA ALA A 355 1.27 36.10 3.56
C ALA A 355 1.98 37.10 4.49
N ALA A 356 2.35 36.71 5.70
CA ALA A 356 3.04 37.56 6.66
C ALA A 356 4.52 37.80 6.31
N ASP A 357 5.12 37.00 5.42
CA ASP A 357 6.48 37.19 4.91
C ASP A 357 6.43 37.63 3.43
N PRO A 358 6.67 38.91 3.07
CA PRO A 358 6.57 39.36 1.70
C PRO A 358 7.49 38.64 0.70
N GLN A 359 8.68 38.19 1.16
CA GLN A 359 9.61 37.49 0.31
C GLN A 359 9.08 36.06 0.03
N LEU A 360 8.56 35.38 1.06
CA LEU A 360 7.96 34.05 0.93
C LEU A 360 6.67 34.13 0.10
N ALA A 361 5.80 35.13 0.33
CA ALA A 361 4.59 35.35 -0.45
C ALA A 361 4.89 35.57 -1.94
N GLY A 362 5.89 36.42 -2.25
CA GLY A 362 6.31 36.64 -3.64
C GLY A 362 6.87 35.41 -4.33
N ALA A 363 7.60 34.56 -3.60
CA ALA A 363 8.15 33.29 -4.12
C ALA A 363 7.09 32.19 -4.27
N THR A 364 6.05 32.17 -3.42
CA THR A 364 5.03 31.14 -3.36
C THR A 364 3.88 31.39 -4.33
N GLY A 365 3.40 32.66 -4.45
CA GLY A 365 2.18 32.98 -5.18
C GLY A 365 0.92 32.43 -4.50
N ASP A 366 -0.04 31.94 -5.29
CA ASP A 366 -1.23 31.23 -4.78
C ASP A 366 -1.37 29.81 -5.36
N PRO A 367 -0.52 28.87 -4.92
CA PRO A 367 -0.52 27.50 -5.42
C PRO A 367 -1.80 26.73 -5.05
N TRP A 368 -2.49 27.10 -3.97
CA TRP A 368 -3.78 26.48 -3.61
C TRP A 368 -4.86 26.78 -4.66
N ALA A 369 -4.91 28.01 -5.18
CA ALA A 369 -5.81 28.34 -6.28
C ALA A 369 -5.38 27.70 -7.60
N GLU A 370 -4.07 27.49 -7.82
CA GLU A 370 -3.56 26.73 -8.98
C GLU A 370 -4.06 25.29 -8.94
N ILE A 371 -3.94 24.59 -7.79
CA ILE A 371 -4.47 23.23 -7.58
C ILE A 371 -5.99 23.21 -7.78
N ALA A 372 -6.74 24.11 -7.15
CA ALA A 372 -8.20 24.13 -7.29
C ALA A 372 -8.67 24.27 -8.76
N ARG A 373 -7.91 25.02 -9.58
CA ARG A 373 -8.19 25.10 -11.02
C ARG A 373 -7.87 23.80 -11.76
N ALA A 374 -6.78 23.14 -11.39
CA ALA A 374 -6.42 21.84 -11.98
C ALA A 374 -7.44 20.76 -11.62
N GLU A 375 -7.94 20.72 -10.38
CA GLU A 375 -9.03 19.82 -9.98
C GLU A 375 -10.33 20.05 -10.77
N ALA A 376 -10.65 21.31 -11.07
CA ALA A 376 -11.79 21.62 -11.93
C ALA A 376 -11.63 21.08 -13.38
N VAL A 377 -10.40 21.02 -13.88
CA VAL A 377 -10.09 20.37 -15.16
C VAL A 377 -10.19 18.85 -15.04
N ASP A 378 -9.66 18.29 -13.93
CA ASP A 378 -9.71 16.85 -13.67
C ASP A 378 -11.13 16.30 -13.73
N ARG A 379 -12.12 16.98 -13.14
CA ARG A 379 -13.55 16.61 -13.24
C ARG A 379 -14.01 16.35 -14.67
N THR A 380 -13.44 17.04 -15.64
CA THR A 380 -13.79 16.86 -17.07
C THR A 380 -13.08 15.67 -17.72
N LEU A 381 -11.92 15.28 -17.17
CA LEU A 381 -11.08 14.21 -17.69
C LEU A 381 -11.25 12.89 -16.93
N GLU A 382 -11.81 12.91 -15.72
CA GLU A 382 -11.89 11.77 -14.80
C GLU A 382 -12.53 10.53 -15.46
N LEU A 383 -13.69 10.71 -16.12
CA LEU A 383 -14.38 9.58 -16.77
C LEU A 383 -13.53 8.96 -17.89
N PRO A 384 -13.10 9.68 -18.93
CA PRO A 384 -12.26 9.07 -19.96
C PRO A 384 -10.93 8.55 -19.41
N TYR A 385 -10.33 9.21 -18.41
CA TYR A 385 -9.09 8.76 -17.80
C TYR A 385 -9.30 7.44 -17.05
N THR A 386 -10.31 7.35 -16.19
CA THR A 386 -10.64 6.14 -15.43
C THR A 386 -11.05 4.98 -16.34
N TRP A 387 -11.95 5.20 -17.29
CA TRP A 387 -12.53 4.12 -18.08
C TRP A 387 -11.63 3.64 -19.21
N ILE A 388 -10.83 4.52 -19.82
CA ILE A 388 -10.00 4.20 -20.97
C ILE A 388 -8.54 4.00 -20.55
N GLU A 389 -7.91 5.02 -19.93
CA GLU A 389 -6.49 4.94 -19.60
C GLU A 389 -6.22 4.07 -18.38
N LEU A 390 -6.93 4.21 -17.29
CA LEU A 390 -6.78 3.32 -16.14
C LEU A 390 -7.39 1.95 -16.36
N GLY A 391 -8.18 1.77 -17.43
CA GLY A 391 -8.67 0.48 -17.88
C GLY A 391 -9.87 -0.06 -17.08
N ALA A 392 -10.59 0.79 -16.35
CA ALA A 392 -11.79 0.37 -15.63
C ALA A 392 -12.89 -0.21 -16.55
N GLY A 393 -12.89 0.19 -17.84
CA GLY A 393 -13.76 -0.37 -18.88
C GLY A 393 -13.38 -1.78 -19.35
N PHE A 394 -12.24 -2.32 -18.91
CA PHE A 394 -11.64 -3.56 -19.43
C PHE A 394 -11.11 -4.45 -18.30
N ASN A 395 -11.87 -4.64 -17.23
CA ASN A 395 -11.46 -5.43 -16.08
C ASN A 395 -11.34 -6.94 -16.43
N SER A 396 -10.16 -7.34 -16.86
CA SER A 396 -9.83 -8.68 -17.34
C SER A 396 -8.31 -8.91 -17.23
N ALA A 397 -7.88 -10.05 -16.72
CA ALA A 397 -6.47 -10.43 -16.71
C ALA A 397 -5.91 -10.57 -18.13
N LEU A 398 -6.71 -11.15 -19.05
CA LEU A 398 -6.34 -11.29 -20.47
C LEU A 398 -6.10 -9.93 -21.13
N PHE A 399 -6.96 -8.93 -20.85
CA PHE A 399 -6.77 -7.58 -21.35
C PHE A 399 -5.51 -6.93 -20.76
N ASN A 400 -5.23 -7.11 -19.48
CA ASN A 400 -4.03 -6.57 -18.84
C ASN A 400 -2.76 -7.17 -19.45
N TYR A 401 -2.75 -8.47 -19.78
CA TYR A 401 -1.65 -9.09 -20.52
C TYR A 401 -1.50 -8.50 -21.94
N ALA A 402 -2.61 -8.38 -22.67
CA ALA A 402 -2.63 -7.81 -24.01
C ALA A 402 -2.09 -6.37 -24.01
N ARG A 403 -2.59 -5.52 -23.12
CA ARG A 403 -2.15 -4.13 -22.98
C ARG A 403 -0.66 -4.04 -22.61
N THR A 404 -0.21 -4.89 -21.70
CA THR A 404 1.21 -4.94 -21.31
C THR A 404 2.10 -5.31 -22.51
N LEU A 405 1.68 -6.28 -23.32
CA LEU A 405 2.39 -6.68 -24.54
C LEU A 405 2.42 -5.57 -25.58
N VAL A 406 1.28 -4.96 -25.88
CA VAL A 406 1.15 -3.87 -26.87
C VAL A 406 1.98 -2.65 -26.47
N ARG A 407 1.81 -2.18 -25.22
CA ARG A 407 2.58 -1.04 -24.71
C ARG A 407 4.05 -1.37 -24.55
N GLY A 408 4.38 -2.54 -24.01
CA GLY A 408 5.75 -2.99 -23.83
C GLY A 408 6.52 -3.09 -25.15
N ALA A 409 5.87 -3.55 -26.21
CA ALA A 409 6.45 -3.57 -27.56
C ALA A 409 6.79 -2.15 -28.07
N ALA A 410 5.83 -1.22 -27.96
CA ALA A 410 6.00 0.17 -28.40
C ALA A 410 7.01 0.95 -27.53
N GLU A 411 6.97 0.79 -26.22
CA GLU A 411 7.85 1.53 -25.32
C GLU A 411 9.30 1.03 -25.39
N ARG A 412 9.54 -0.28 -25.51
CA ARG A 412 10.88 -0.84 -25.62
C ARG A 412 11.61 -0.43 -26.90
N ALA A 413 10.88 0.00 -27.93
CA ALA A 413 11.46 0.58 -29.14
C ALA A 413 11.99 2.01 -28.93
N LYS A 414 11.63 2.67 -27.83
CA LYS A 414 12.08 4.04 -27.50
C LYS A 414 13.33 4.02 -26.60
N PRO A 415 14.13 5.11 -26.61
CA PRO A 415 15.15 5.33 -25.58
C PRO A 415 14.53 5.29 -24.17
N ASN A 416 15.25 4.74 -23.19
CA ASN A 416 14.74 4.54 -21.81
C ASN A 416 14.12 5.82 -21.20
N THR A 417 14.73 6.97 -21.39
CA THR A 417 14.27 8.27 -20.87
C THR A 417 12.98 8.78 -21.56
N GLY A 418 12.61 8.25 -22.72
CA GLY A 418 11.39 8.59 -23.46
C GLY A 418 10.24 7.61 -23.26
N ARG A 419 10.41 6.61 -22.38
CA ARG A 419 9.39 5.59 -22.09
C ARG A 419 8.45 6.03 -21.00
N LEU A 420 7.25 5.47 -21.01
CA LEU A 420 6.36 5.52 -19.86
C LEU A 420 7.06 4.89 -18.63
N ARG A 421 6.84 5.45 -17.45
CA ARG A 421 7.54 5.06 -16.21
C ARG A 421 7.52 3.54 -15.96
N GLU A 422 6.37 2.93 -16.18
CA GLU A 422 6.13 1.50 -15.98
C GLU A 422 6.83 0.58 -17.01
N TYR A 423 7.41 1.15 -18.07
CA TYR A 423 8.17 0.42 -19.12
C TYR A 423 9.64 0.82 -19.20
N ARG A 424 10.16 1.53 -18.20
CA ARG A 424 11.59 1.84 -18.10
C ARG A 424 12.41 0.62 -17.73
N ASP A 425 13.69 0.62 -18.03
CA ASP A 425 14.57 -0.54 -17.85
C ASP A 425 14.52 -1.09 -16.42
N ALA A 426 14.48 -0.22 -15.40
CA ALA A 426 14.34 -0.62 -13.99
C ALA A 426 13.03 -1.38 -13.69
N ALA A 427 11.95 -1.14 -14.45
CA ALA A 427 10.64 -1.78 -14.24
C ALA A 427 10.45 -3.07 -15.09
N LEU A 428 11.17 -3.21 -16.22
CA LEU A 428 10.97 -4.30 -17.16
C LEU A 428 11.13 -5.71 -16.56
N PRO A 429 12.14 -6.01 -15.70
CA PRO A 429 12.29 -7.35 -15.13
C PRO A 429 11.05 -7.80 -14.35
N ARG A 430 10.51 -6.92 -13.49
CA ARG A 430 9.30 -7.21 -12.72
C ARG A 430 8.06 -7.32 -13.61
N LEU A 431 7.97 -6.49 -14.63
CA LEU A 431 6.88 -6.53 -15.59
C LEU A 431 6.88 -7.86 -16.36
N ALA A 432 8.05 -8.29 -16.85
CA ALA A 432 8.24 -9.57 -17.52
C ALA A 432 7.95 -10.77 -16.57
N GLN A 433 8.39 -10.70 -15.32
CA GLN A 433 8.12 -11.73 -14.32
C GLN A 433 6.60 -11.92 -14.15
N ARG A 434 5.85 -10.84 -13.89
CA ARG A 434 4.39 -10.91 -13.74
C ARG A 434 3.69 -11.36 -15.01
N LEU A 435 4.13 -10.87 -16.16
CA LEU A 435 3.56 -11.26 -17.46
C LEU A 435 3.73 -12.75 -17.75
N ASN A 436 4.84 -13.35 -17.34
CA ASN A 436 5.19 -14.73 -17.61
C ASN A 436 4.81 -15.71 -16.48
N ALA A 437 4.33 -15.20 -15.35
CA ALA A 437 3.90 -16.02 -14.23
C ALA A 437 2.74 -16.96 -14.64
N PRO A 438 2.74 -18.25 -14.20
CA PRO A 438 1.71 -19.21 -14.54
C PRO A 438 0.45 -19.07 -13.66
N VAL A 439 -0.02 -17.82 -13.50
CA VAL A 439 -1.23 -17.53 -12.73
C VAL A 439 -2.46 -18.05 -13.49
N PRO A 440 -3.36 -18.81 -12.80
CA PRO A 440 -4.57 -19.32 -13.42
C PRO A 440 -5.47 -18.19 -13.96
N VAL A 441 -6.05 -18.43 -15.15
CA VAL A 441 -7.05 -17.55 -15.76
C VAL A 441 -8.33 -18.33 -15.92
N TYR A 442 -9.41 -17.85 -15.33
CA TYR A 442 -10.70 -18.52 -15.30
C TYR A 442 -11.67 -17.88 -16.31
N PRO A 443 -11.93 -18.51 -17.47
CA PRO A 443 -12.71 -17.88 -18.56
C PRO A 443 -14.11 -17.39 -18.14
N GLN A 444 -14.76 -18.08 -17.21
CA GLN A 444 -16.09 -17.68 -16.73
C GLN A 444 -16.02 -16.38 -15.92
N LEU A 445 -15.02 -16.25 -15.04
CA LEU A 445 -14.77 -15.02 -14.28
C LEU A 445 -14.36 -13.86 -15.20
N GLU A 446 -13.47 -14.12 -16.16
CA GLU A 446 -13.03 -13.14 -17.17
C GLU A 446 -14.23 -12.57 -17.96
N LYS A 447 -15.13 -13.45 -18.42
CA LYS A 447 -16.36 -13.01 -19.12
C LYS A 447 -17.23 -12.14 -18.25
N LEU A 448 -17.45 -12.53 -17.00
CA LEU A 448 -18.25 -11.78 -16.03
C LEU A 448 -17.69 -10.37 -15.81
N THR A 449 -16.40 -10.28 -15.47
CA THR A 449 -15.78 -9.00 -15.11
C THR A 449 -15.61 -8.08 -16.30
N LEU A 450 -15.29 -8.63 -17.48
CA LEU A 450 -15.16 -7.86 -18.71
C LEU A 450 -16.54 -7.35 -19.20
N SER A 451 -17.56 -8.23 -19.22
CA SER A 451 -18.93 -7.83 -19.60
C SER A 451 -19.46 -6.72 -18.71
N PHE A 452 -19.34 -6.88 -17.39
CA PHE A 452 -19.69 -5.85 -16.42
C PHE A 452 -18.97 -4.52 -16.70
N SER A 453 -17.67 -4.55 -16.97
CA SER A 453 -16.87 -3.35 -17.21
C SER A 453 -17.27 -2.64 -18.50
N LEU A 454 -17.54 -3.38 -19.58
CA LEU A 454 -18.02 -2.83 -20.86
C LEU A 454 -19.44 -2.23 -20.72
N GLU A 455 -20.32 -2.87 -19.93
CA GLU A 455 -21.65 -2.36 -19.62
C GLU A 455 -21.57 -1.01 -18.89
N ARG A 456 -20.76 -0.94 -17.81
CA ARG A 456 -20.57 0.29 -17.05
C ARG A 456 -19.89 1.38 -17.84
N MET A 457 -18.87 1.04 -18.66
CA MET A 457 -18.21 2.01 -19.53
C MET A 457 -19.22 2.67 -20.48
N ARG A 458 -20.12 1.88 -21.11
CA ARG A 458 -21.19 2.41 -21.96
C ARG A 458 -22.11 3.38 -21.22
N GLU A 459 -22.46 3.07 -19.98
CA GLU A 459 -23.33 3.94 -19.18
C GLU A 459 -22.65 5.24 -18.77
N TRP A 460 -21.39 5.16 -18.32
CA TRP A 460 -20.66 6.33 -17.80
C TRP A 460 -20.13 7.26 -18.90
N LEU A 461 -19.64 6.71 -20.00
CA LEU A 461 -19.16 7.51 -21.13
C LEU A 461 -20.29 7.91 -22.08
N GLY A 462 -21.43 7.21 -22.01
CA GLY A 462 -22.57 7.37 -22.91
C GLY A 462 -22.48 6.47 -24.15
N PRO A 463 -23.62 5.99 -24.66
CA PRO A 463 -23.68 5.08 -25.81
C PRO A 463 -23.17 5.71 -27.10
N ASP A 464 -23.14 7.03 -27.18
CA ASP A 464 -22.70 7.80 -28.33
C ASP A 464 -21.19 8.15 -28.31
N ALA A 465 -20.49 7.85 -27.22
CA ALA A 465 -19.04 8.06 -27.14
C ALA A 465 -18.32 7.29 -28.26
N PRO A 466 -17.37 7.93 -28.98
CA PRO A 466 -16.69 7.30 -30.12
C PRO A 466 -16.12 5.92 -29.79
N ILE A 467 -15.44 5.79 -28.64
CA ILE A 467 -14.86 4.52 -28.20
C ILE A 467 -15.92 3.45 -27.94
N VAL A 468 -17.06 3.81 -27.35
CA VAL A 468 -18.15 2.88 -27.06
C VAL A 468 -18.75 2.37 -28.37
N ARG A 469 -19.00 3.26 -29.34
CA ARG A 469 -19.49 2.88 -30.68
C ARG A 469 -18.47 2.01 -31.43
N GLN A 470 -17.19 2.34 -31.35
CA GLN A 470 -16.12 1.56 -31.99
C GLN A 470 -16.06 0.14 -31.43
N LEU A 471 -16.13 -0.02 -30.11
CA LEU A 471 -15.91 -1.31 -29.45
C LEU A 471 -17.14 -2.20 -29.49
N LEU A 472 -18.30 -1.68 -29.11
CA LEU A 472 -19.53 -2.47 -29.07
C LEU A 472 -20.15 -2.67 -30.45
N SER A 473 -20.09 -1.63 -31.30
CA SER A 473 -20.67 -1.70 -32.65
C SER A 473 -22.12 -2.26 -32.61
N LYS A 474 -22.30 -3.52 -33.00
CA LYS A 474 -23.57 -4.25 -32.97
C LYS A 474 -23.64 -5.31 -31.86
N ASP A 475 -22.55 -5.51 -31.12
CA ASP A 475 -22.46 -6.51 -30.05
C ASP A 475 -23.02 -5.96 -28.74
N SER A 476 -23.64 -6.81 -27.95
CA SER A 476 -23.86 -6.54 -26.52
C SER A 476 -22.53 -6.65 -25.77
N PRO A 477 -22.39 -6.03 -24.57
CA PRO A 477 -21.24 -6.23 -23.69
C PRO A 477 -20.92 -7.72 -23.45
N ASP A 478 -21.94 -8.55 -23.24
CA ASP A 478 -21.79 -9.99 -23.02
C ASP A 478 -21.25 -10.71 -24.27
N THR A 479 -21.80 -10.38 -25.44
CA THR A 479 -21.37 -10.98 -26.71
C THR A 479 -19.91 -10.61 -27.01
N LEU A 480 -19.54 -9.35 -26.81
CA LEU A 480 -18.17 -8.89 -27.03
C LEU A 480 -17.22 -9.56 -26.03
N ALA A 481 -17.56 -9.59 -24.74
CA ALA A 481 -16.75 -10.22 -23.71
C ALA A 481 -16.53 -11.72 -23.97
N ALA A 482 -17.59 -12.44 -24.33
CA ALA A 482 -17.51 -13.86 -24.68
C ALA A 482 -16.56 -14.09 -25.86
N ARG A 483 -16.73 -13.34 -26.96
CA ARG A 483 -15.90 -13.46 -28.16
C ARG A 483 -14.41 -13.16 -27.86
N LEU A 484 -14.13 -12.14 -27.07
CA LEU A 484 -12.76 -11.75 -26.69
C LEU A 484 -12.08 -12.81 -25.82
N VAL A 485 -12.79 -13.28 -24.80
CA VAL A 485 -12.25 -14.26 -23.84
C VAL A 485 -12.05 -15.63 -24.50
N GLU A 486 -13.06 -16.11 -25.25
CA GLU A 486 -12.98 -17.42 -25.93
C GLU A 486 -11.96 -17.46 -27.06
N GLY A 487 -11.78 -16.32 -27.74
CA GLY A 487 -10.82 -16.21 -28.84
C GLY A 487 -9.38 -15.99 -28.38
N SER A 488 -9.15 -15.58 -27.14
CA SER A 488 -7.81 -15.26 -26.65
C SER A 488 -7.06 -16.49 -26.15
N ARG A 489 -5.77 -16.54 -26.45
CA ARG A 489 -4.84 -17.56 -25.98
C ARG A 489 -3.86 -17.02 -24.94
N LEU A 490 -4.03 -15.79 -24.48
CA LEU A 490 -3.13 -15.14 -23.53
C LEU A 490 -3.17 -15.74 -22.10
N ALA A 491 -4.04 -16.70 -21.85
CA ALA A 491 -3.96 -17.52 -20.63
C ALA A 491 -2.66 -18.36 -20.58
N ASP A 492 -2.10 -18.71 -21.77
CA ASP A 492 -0.84 -19.48 -21.87
C ASP A 492 0.39 -18.58 -21.61
N PRO A 493 1.15 -18.82 -20.52
CA PRO A 493 2.36 -18.05 -20.21
C PRO A 493 3.47 -18.23 -21.25
N ALA A 494 3.54 -19.36 -21.95
CA ALA A 494 4.51 -19.59 -23.00
C ALA A 494 4.25 -18.69 -24.20
N LEU A 495 2.99 -18.50 -24.58
CA LEU A 495 2.61 -17.55 -25.62
C LEU A 495 2.91 -16.10 -25.21
N ARG A 496 2.60 -15.71 -23.96
CA ARG A 496 2.94 -14.37 -23.45
C ARG A 496 4.44 -14.11 -23.53
N LYS A 497 5.25 -15.11 -23.10
CA LYS A 497 6.71 -15.00 -23.19
C LYS A 497 7.19 -14.88 -24.63
N GLN A 498 6.66 -15.68 -25.55
CA GLN A 498 7.00 -15.61 -26.98
C GLN A 498 6.71 -14.23 -27.55
N LEU A 499 5.54 -13.65 -27.26
CA LEU A 499 5.15 -12.32 -27.73
C LEU A 499 6.01 -11.22 -27.10
N TRP A 500 6.33 -11.33 -25.80
CA TRP A 500 7.20 -10.40 -25.11
C TRP A 500 8.62 -10.39 -25.68
N ASP A 501 9.22 -11.56 -25.86
CA ASP A 501 10.57 -11.71 -26.37
C ASP A 501 10.66 -11.29 -27.85
N GLY A 502 9.63 -11.62 -28.66
CA GLY A 502 9.55 -11.24 -30.08
C GLY A 502 9.26 -9.76 -30.32
N GLY A 503 8.91 -9.00 -29.28
CA GLY A 503 8.75 -7.55 -29.33
C GLY A 503 7.70 -7.07 -30.33
N GLN A 504 7.96 -5.92 -30.96
CA GLN A 504 6.98 -5.24 -31.82
C GLN A 504 6.50 -6.14 -32.97
N ALA A 505 7.41 -6.80 -33.68
CA ALA A 505 7.06 -7.65 -34.83
C ALA A 505 6.13 -8.80 -34.46
N ALA A 506 6.37 -9.46 -33.29
CA ALA A 506 5.53 -10.56 -32.84
C ALA A 506 4.14 -10.08 -32.40
N VAL A 507 4.07 -8.96 -31.68
CA VAL A 507 2.80 -8.36 -31.26
C VAL A 507 1.99 -7.88 -32.45
N GLU A 508 2.58 -7.25 -33.45
CA GLU A 508 1.90 -6.79 -34.68
C GLU A 508 1.37 -7.96 -35.51
N ALA A 509 2.13 -9.05 -35.60
CA ALA A 509 1.73 -10.26 -36.31
C ALA A 509 0.63 -11.06 -35.61
N SER A 510 0.41 -10.83 -34.30
CA SER A 510 -0.60 -11.52 -33.52
C SER A 510 -2.02 -11.22 -34.02
N ARG A 511 -2.88 -12.25 -33.99
CA ARG A 511 -4.32 -12.18 -34.29
C ARG A 511 -5.17 -12.50 -33.07
N ASP A 512 -4.60 -12.44 -31.88
CA ASP A 512 -5.33 -12.61 -30.64
C ASP A 512 -6.31 -11.43 -30.43
N PRO A 513 -7.61 -11.70 -30.21
CA PRO A 513 -8.62 -10.64 -30.17
C PRO A 513 -8.42 -9.66 -28.98
N MET A 514 -7.78 -10.09 -27.88
CA MET A 514 -7.45 -9.16 -26.78
C MET A 514 -6.31 -8.23 -27.18
N ILE A 515 -5.33 -8.70 -27.95
CA ILE A 515 -4.26 -7.85 -28.50
C ILE A 515 -4.85 -6.86 -29.50
N ASP A 516 -5.80 -7.32 -30.35
CA ASP A 516 -6.48 -6.43 -31.29
C ASP A 516 -7.27 -5.33 -30.55
N LEU A 517 -7.99 -5.69 -29.49
CA LEU A 517 -8.67 -4.74 -28.61
C LEU A 517 -7.67 -3.73 -28.00
N ALA A 518 -6.59 -4.22 -27.38
CA ALA A 518 -5.60 -3.36 -26.74
C ALA A 518 -4.97 -2.38 -27.74
N ARG A 519 -4.67 -2.83 -28.99
CA ARG A 519 -4.16 -1.96 -30.07
C ARG A 519 -5.19 -0.91 -30.49
N ALA A 520 -6.46 -1.30 -30.59
CA ALA A 520 -7.53 -0.42 -31.03
C ALA A 520 -7.75 0.78 -30.11
N ILE A 521 -7.52 0.61 -28.80
CA ILE A 521 -7.77 1.66 -27.80
C ILE A 521 -6.52 2.41 -27.34
N ASP A 522 -5.31 1.87 -27.57
CA ASP A 522 -4.07 2.43 -26.99
C ASP A 522 -3.80 3.87 -27.44
N GLY A 523 -4.16 4.23 -28.67
CA GLY A 523 -4.01 5.60 -29.17
C GLY A 523 -4.84 6.61 -28.37
N GLU A 524 -6.13 6.31 -28.15
CA GLU A 524 -7.03 7.18 -27.39
C GLU A 524 -6.63 7.20 -25.90
N ALA A 525 -6.30 6.05 -25.33
CA ALA A 525 -5.84 5.94 -23.94
C ALA A 525 -4.60 6.82 -23.68
N ARG A 526 -3.59 6.77 -24.57
CA ARG A 526 -2.41 7.64 -24.50
C ARG A 526 -2.75 9.13 -24.67
N ALA A 527 -3.68 9.47 -25.55
CA ALA A 527 -4.11 10.85 -25.74
C ALA A 527 -4.80 11.40 -24.48
N VAL A 528 -5.66 10.61 -23.83
CA VAL A 528 -6.30 10.95 -22.55
C VAL A 528 -5.25 11.10 -21.45
N ARG A 529 -4.31 10.15 -21.33
CA ARG A 529 -3.19 10.24 -20.39
C ARG A 529 -2.38 11.51 -20.59
N LYS A 530 -2.02 11.84 -21.82
CA LYS A 530 -1.23 13.05 -22.12
C LYS A 530 -1.97 14.33 -21.72
N ARG A 531 -3.28 14.40 -21.95
CA ARG A 531 -4.08 15.54 -21.50
C ARG A 531 -4.12 15.66 -19.99
N TYR A 532 -4.28 14.53 -19.28
CA TYR A 532 -4.25 14.50 -17.83
C TYR A 532 -2.88 14.95 -17.29
N GLU A 533 -1.79 14.40 -17.82
CA GLU A 533 -0.42 14.79 -17.45
C GLU A 533 -0.14 16.28 -17.67
N ASP A 534 -0.60 16.86 -18.79
CA ASP A 534 -0.33 18.25 -19.14
C ASP A 534 -1.24 19.26 -18.42
N GLN A 535 -2.49 18.90 -18.13
CA GLN A 535 -3.50 19.85 -17.65
C GLN A 535 -3.85 19.70 -16.17
N VAL A 536 -3.52 18.54 -15.57
CA VAL A 536 -3.79 18.23 -14.16
C VAL A 536 -2.49 17.93 -13.43
N GLU A 537 -1.76 16.86 -13.79
CA GLU A 537 -0.57 16.41 -13.06
C GLU A 537 0.51 17.50 -13.00
N ALA A 538 0.90 18.07 -14.13
CA ALA A 538 1.98 19.05 -14.17
C ALA A 538 1.67 20.34 -13.36
N PRO A 539 0.48 20.97 -13.49
CA PRO A 539 0.12 22.10 -12.64
C PRO A 539 0.02 21.76 -11.15
N VAL A 540 -0.56 20.60 -10.81
CA VAL A 540 -0.68 20.14 -9.41
C VAL A 540 0.71 19.94 -8.80
N ASP A 541 1.60 19.21 -9.49
CA ASP A 541 2.96 18.94 -9.02
C ASP A 541 3.74 20.26 -8.80
N ALA A 542 3.68 21.19 -9.76
CA ALA A 542 4.36 22.48 -9.64
C ALA A 542 3.84 23.32 -8.46
N ALA A 543 2.52 23.33 -8.24
CA ALA A 543 1.90 24.04 -7.15
C ALA A 543 2.17 23.35 -5.80
N ALA A 544 2.10 22.02 -5.73
CA ALA A 544 2.41 21.25 -4.53
C ALA A 544 3.88 21.43 -4.09
N GLU A 545 4.82 21.49 -5.03
CA GLU A 545 6.23 21.82 -4.74
C GLU A 545 6.39 23.23 -4.12
N LYS A 546 5.62 24.23 -4.57
CA LYS A 546 5.61 25.58 -3.96
C LYS A 546 5.09 25.52 -2.52
N ILE A 547 4.00 24.77 -2.27
CA ILE A 547 3.44 24.56 -0.92
C ILE A 547 4.47 23.87 -0.03
N ALA A 548 5.12 22.81 -0.51
CA ALA A 548 6.14 22.08 0.25
C ALA A 548 7.31 22.96 0.66
N ARG A 549 7.81 23.80 -0.26
CA ARG A 549 8.86 24.79 0.05
C ARG A 549 8.43 25.79 1.10
N ALA A 550 7.18 26.27 1.03
CA ALA A 550 6.63 27.15 2.04
C ALA A 550 6.52 26.46 3.40
N ARG A 551 6.05 25.20 3.46
CA ARG A 551 6.02 24.40 4.69
C ARG A 551 7.40 24.22 5.30
N PHE A 552 8.42 23.88 4.52
CA PHE A 552 9.79 23.75 5.03
C PHE A 552 10.33 25.07 5.59
N LYS A 553 10.00 26.19 4.96
CA LYS A 553 10.42 27.49 5.46
C LYS A 553 9.75 27.85 6.80
N VAL A 554 8.49 27.43 6.98
CA VAL A 554 7.69 27.73 8.16
C VAL A 554 7.92 26.73 9.30
N PHE A 555 7.99 25.43 9.01
CA PHE A 555 7.99 24.34 9.99
C PHE A 555 9.28 23.52 10.01
N GLY A 556 10.20 23.72 9.05
CA GLY A 556 11.36 22.84 8.88
C GLY A 556 10.96 21.43 8.42
N THR A 557 11.70 20.42 8.89
CA THR A 557 11.45 18.99 8.61
C THR A 557 10.84 18.27 9.82
N SER A 558 10.15 18.98 10.70
CA SER A 558 9.54 18.44 11.92
C SER A 558 8.24 17.66 11.66
N GLU A 559 7.75 17.65 10.43
CA GLU A 559 6.58 16.87 10.01
C GLU A 559 7.01 15.72 9.11
N PRO A 560 6.44 14.51 9.26
CA PRO A 560 6.73 13.39 8.36
C PRO A 560 6.07 13.63 6.99
N PRO A 561 6.65 13.09 5.90
CA PRO A 561 6.01 13.12 4.58
C PRO A 561 4.87 12.10 4.51
N ASP A 562 3.98 12.27 3.53
CA ASP A 562 3.01 11.23 3.17
C ASP A 562 3.70 9.89 2.84
N ALA A 563 2.99 8.80 3.11
CA ALA A 563 3.41 7.46 2.76
C ALA A 563 3.43 7.28 1.23
N THR A 564 4.41 6.53 0.72
CA THR A 564 4.64 6.33 -0.72
C THR A 564 5.11 4.91 -1.07
N PHE A 565 4.72 3.93 -0.27
CA PHE A 565 5.18 2.55 -0.33
C PHE A 565 6.71 2.42 -0.22
N THR A 566 7.30 3.33 0.56
CA THR A 566 8.73 3.31 0.90
C THR A 566 8.91 3.07 2.40
N LEU A 567 10.09 2.62 2.79
CA LEU A 567 10.36 2.24 4.17
C LEU A 567 10.18 3.42 5.13
N ARG A 568 9.39 3.20 6.16
CA ARG A 568 9.06 4.15 7.24
C ARG A 568 9.22 3.50 8.59
N LEU A 569 9.38 4.34 9.60
CA LEU A 569 9.42 3.95 11.00
C LEU A 569 8.40 4.77 11.79
N THR A 570 7.52 4.08 12.51
CA THR A 570 6.57 4.70 13.45
C THR A 570 6.83 4.21 14.85
N PHE A 571 6.33 4.90 15.85
CA PHE A 571 6.49 4.53 17.25
C PHE A 571 5.21 4.79 18.04
N GLY A 572 5.05 4.08 19.13
CA GLY A 572 3.90 4.16 20.02
C GLY A 572 4.05 3.20 21.17
N THR A 573 2.94 2.84 21.81
CA THR A 573 2.90 1.88 22.91
C THR A 573 1.85 0.80 22.67
N VAL A 574 2.05 -0.35 23.28
CA VAL A 574 1.04 -1.42 23.33
C VAL A 574 -0.08 -0.97 24.24
N GLN A 575 -1.24 -0.68 23.69
CA GLN A 575 -2.40 -0.21 24.46
C GLN A 575 -3.72 -0.47 23.74
N GLY A 576 -4.78 -0.63 24.54
CA GLY A 576 -6.15 -0.61 24.08
C GLY A 576 -6.69 0.81 23.87
N TRP A 577 -8.02 0.94 23.89
CA TRP A 577 -8.70 2.25 23.79
C TRP A 577 -10.08 2.18 24.43
N LYS A 578 -10.79 3.30 24.46
CA LYS A 578 -12.19 3.34 24.86
C LYS A 578 -13.10 3.35 23.63
N GLU A 579 -13.95 2.34 23.50
CA GLU A 579 -14.97 2.25 22.46
C GLU A 579 -16.35 2.42 23.10
N ASN A 580 -17.07 3.48 22.76
CA ASN A 580 -18.40 3.78 23.29
C ASN A 580 -18.50 3.68 24.82
N GLY A 581 -17.47 4.15 25.53
CA GLY A 581 -17.37 4.16 26.99
C GLY A 581 -16.90 2.86 27.63
N SER A 582 -16.66 1.80 26.84
CA SER A 582 -16.11 0.51 27.29
C SER A 582 -14.61 0.42 27.00
N GLU A 583 -13.85 -0.15 27.93
CA GLU A 583 -12.41 -0.42 27.71
C GLU A 583 -12.25 -1.61 26.75
N VAL A 584 -11.38 -1.44 25.76
CA VAL A 584 -10.90 -2.52 24.88
C VAL A 584 -9.47 -2.85 25.30
N GLU A 585 -9.27 -4.05 25.80
CA GLU A 585 -7.96 -4.53 26.27
C GLU A 585 -6.98 -4.70 25.12
N PRO A 586 -5.67 -4.49 25.32
CA PRO A 586 -4.69 -4.54 24.24
C PRO A 586 -4.32 -5.96 23.77
N PHE A 587 -4.75 -7.01 24.46
CA PHE A 587 -4.43 -8.40 24.11
C PHE A 587 -5.66 -9.27 24.00
N THR A 588 -5.66 -10.18 23.04
CA THR A 588 -6.56 -11.33 23.01
C THR A 588 -5.85 -12.59 23.50
N HIS A 589 -6.62 -13.60 23.88
CA HIS A 589 -6.10 -14.88 24.42
C HIS A 589 -6.69 -16.06 23.67
N LEU A 590 -5.91 -17.12 23.51
CA LEU A 590 -6.26 -18.32 22.76
C LEU A 590 -7.57 -18.98 23.23
N SER A 591 -7.89 -18.94 24.54
CA SER A 591 -9.15 -19.47 25.06
C SER A 591 -10.37 -18.89 24.37
N ARG A 592 -10.35 -17.59 24.06
CA ARG A 592 -11.48 -16.88 23.45
C ARG A 592 -11.68 -17.21 21.97
N LEU A 593 -10.67 -17.68 21.25
CA LEU A 593 -10.80 -18.20 19.90
C LEU A 593 -11.86 -19.32 19.85
N PHE A 594 -11.76 -20.29 20.78
CA PHE A 594 -12.67 -21.42 20.84
C PHE A 594 -14.09 -21.04 21.28
N GLU A 595 -14.23 -19.98 22.06
CA GLU A 595 -15.54 -19.44 22.46
C GLU A 595 -16.24 -18.72 21.31
N ARG A 596 -15.46 -18.05 20.42
CA ARG A 596 -15.97 -17.31 19.27
C ARG A 596 -16.32 -18.24 18.10
N ALA A 597 -15.75 -19.43 18.04
CA ALA A 597 -15.98 -20.37 16.94
C ALA A 597 -17.42 -20.84 16.85
N THR A 598 -18.01 -20.84 15.66
CA THR A 598 -19.37 -21.33 15.37
C THR A 598 -19.39 -22.69 14.64
N GLY A 599 -18.22 -23.14 14.17
CA GLY A 599 -18.08 -24.36 13.38
C GLY A 599 -18.39 -24.19 11.89
N VAL A 600 -18.78 -22.98 11.47
CA VAL A 600 -19.01 -22.61 10.05
C VAL A 600 -18.22 -21.37 9.71
N GLU A 601 -17.85 -21.22 8.43
CA GLU A 601 -17.15 -20.01 7.95
C GLU A 601 -17.97 -18.74 8.20
N PRO A 602 -17.31 -17.63 8.51
CA PRO A 602 -15.86 -17.45 8.65
C PRO A 602 -15.31 -17.74 10.07
N PHE A 603 -16.10 -18.37 10.93
CA PHE A 603 -15.74 -18.67 12.32
C PHE A 603 -15.50 -20.19 12.54
N ARG A 604 -14.96 -20.86 11.55
CA ARG A 604 -14.53 -22.26 11.62
C ARG A 604 -13.07 -22.34 12.07
N ILE A 605 -12.79 -23.24 13.01
CA ILE A 605 -11.40 -23.58 13.41
C ILE A 605 -10.97 -24.81 12.62
N PRO A 606 -9.76 -24.83 12.03
CA PRO A 606 -9.24 -26.00 11.33
C PRO A 606 -9.15 -27.26 12.21
N ASP A 607 -9.35 -28.42 11.62
CA ASP A 607 -9.25 -29.73 12.31
C ASP A 607 -7.88 -29.96 12.95
N SER A 608 -6.81 -29.43 12.37
CA SER A 608 -5.45 -29.47 12.91
C SER A 608 -5.36 -28.82 14.31
N TRP A 609 -6.07 -27.72 14.52
CA TRP A 609 -6.15 -27.03 15.81
C TRP A 609 -7.07 -27.75 16.80
N LEU A 610 -8.21 -28.26 16.33
CA LEU A 610 -9.15 -29.01 17.17
C LEU A 610 -8.51 -30.31 17.68
N ALA A 611 -7.71 -30.99 16.87
CA ALA A 611 -7.02 -32.24 17.24
C ALA A 611 -6.05 -32.08 18.42
N VAL A 612 -5.45 -30.89 18.57
CA VAL A 612 -4.47 -30.60 19.64
C VAL A 612 -4.98 -29.63 20.71
N LYS A 613 -6.28 -29.32 20.70
CA LYS A 613 -6.89 -28.33 21.60
C LYS A 613 -6.50 -28.53 23.09
N SER A 614 -6.43 -29.76 23.55
CA SER A 614 -6.06 -30.08 24.95
C SER A 614 -4.58 -29.85 25.27
N GLU A 615 -3.72 -29.76 24.24
CA GLU A 615 -2.29 -29.50 24.39
C GLU A 615 -1.97 -27.99 24.39
N LEU A 616 -2.87 -27.15 23.86
CA LEU A 616 -2.70 -25.72 23.73
C LEU A 616 -2.84 -25.04 25.10
N VAL A 617 -2.08 -23.94 25.31
CA VAL A 617 -2.13 -23.16 26.54
C VAL A 617 -3.20 -22.06 26.40
N PRO A 618 -4.34 -22.14 27.15
CA PRO A 618 -5.47 -21.21 26.99
C PRO A 618 -5.12 -19.74 27.22
N ALA A 619 -4.14 -19.45 28.09
CA ALA A 619 -3.68 -18.11 28.42
C ALA A 619 -2.68 -17.52 27.41
N THR A 620 -2.32 -18.26 26.35
CA THR A 620 -1.41 -17.74 25.32
C THR A 620 -2.00 -16.48 24.70
N ARG A 621 -1.25 -15.37 24.71
CA ARG A 621 -1.61 -14.12 24.03
C ARG A 621 -1.67 -14.38 22.53
N PHE A 622 -2.77 -13.96 21.89
CA PHE A 622 -3.01 -14.23 20.47
C PHE A 622 -2.65 -13.00 19.63
N ASP A 623 -3.54 -12.02 19.57
CA ASP A 623 -3.31 -10.77 18.86
C ASP A 623 -3.19 -9.61 19.86
N LEU A 624 -2.60 -8.53 19.42
CA LEU A 624 -2.39 -7.34 20.24
C LEU A 624 -2.64 -6.05 19.45
N SER A 625 -2.96 -4.98 20.19
CA SER A 625 -3.14 -3.64 19.64
C SER A 625 -2.12 -2.64 20.17
N SER A 626 -1.79 -1.64 19.35
CA SER A 626 -0.93 -0.52 19.71
C SER A 626 -1.42 0.78 19.07
N ASN A 627 -0.99 1.92 19.58
CA ASN A 627 -1.24 3.22 18.96
C ASN A 627 -0.14 3.64 17.98
N THR A 628 0.56 2.70 17.35
CA THR A 628 1.48 3.01 16.26
C THR A 628 0.69 3.42 15.02
N ASP A 629 1.19 4.45 14.32
CA ASP A 629 0.56 4.97 13.11
C ASP A 629 0.89 4.08 11.91
N ILE A 630 -0.10 3.37 11.40
CA ILE A 630 0.03 2.46 10.26
C ILE A 630 -1.08 2.67 9.24
N ILE A 631 -0.83 2.23 8.02
CA ILE A 631 -1.80 2.21 6.92
C ILE A 631 -1.61 0.93 6.09
N GLY A 632 -2.51 0.65 5.15
CA GLY A 632 -2.36 -0.44 4.17
C GLY A 632 -0.97 -0.44 3.52
N GLY A 633 -0.37 -1.62 3.34
CA GLY A 633 1.04 -1.80 2.96
C GLY A 633 1.95 -2.13 4.16
N ASN A 634 1.55 -1.77 5.39
CA ASN A 634 2.21 -2.24 6.61
C ASN A 634 1.89 -3.71 6.95
N SER A 635 1.02 -4.37 6.24
CA SER A 635 0.81 -5.82 6.36
C SER A 635 2.14 -6.56 6.30
N GLY A 636 2.46 -7.38 7.33
CA GLY A 636 3.73 -8.09 7.48
C GLY A 636 4.87 -7.25 8.08
N SER A 637 4.62 -6.00 8.44
CA SER A 637 5.63 -5.18 9.13
C SER A 637 5.97 -5.75 10.50
N PRO A 638 7.25 -5.86 10.86
CA PRO A 638 7.64 -6.19 12.22
C PRO A 638 7.26 -5.04 13.16
N MET A 639 6.53 -5.35 14.23
CA MET A 639 6.47 -4.53 15.42
C MET A 639 7.66 -4.94 16.29
N ILE A 640 8.53 -4.00 16.64
CA ILE A 640 9.80 -4.28 17.34
C ILE A 640 9.89 -3.49 18.65
N ASP A 641 10.60 -4.04 19.63
CA ASP A 641 10.93 -3.35 20.86
C ASP A 641 12.15 -2.42 20.70
N ALA A 642 12.51 -1.67 21.74
CA ALA A 642 13.66 -0.79 21.75
C ALA A 642 15.01 -1.52 21.54
N HIS A 643 15.05 -2.84 21.69
CA HIS A 643 16.23 -3.67 21.39
C HIS A 643 16.25 -4.17 19.94
N GLY A 644 15.21 -3.85 19.13
CA GLY A 644 15.06 -4.31 17.75
C GLY A 644 14.67 -5.80 17.65
N ARG A 645 13.93 -6.34 18.64
CA ARG A 645 13.38 -7.70 18.59
C ARG A 645 11.93 -7.64 18.14
N VAL A 646 11.51 -8.57 17.30
CA VAL A 646 10.10 -8.67 16.86
C VAL A 646 9.23 -9.06 18.04
N VAL A 647 8.26 -8.22 18.36
CA VAL A 647 7.27 -8.39 19.42
C VAL A 647 5.83 -8.46 18.92
N GLY A 648 5.64 -8.32 17.59
CA GLY A 648 4.37 -8.46 16.91
C GLY A 648 4.56 -8.44 15.40
N LEU A 649 3.58 -8.93 14.66
CA LEU A 649 3.53 -8.92 13.21
C LEU A 649 2.26 -8.18 12.78
N ILE A 650 2.40 -6.96 12.27
CA ILE A 650 1.26 -6.13 11.85
C ILE A 650 0.49 -6.84 10.73
N PHE A 651 -0.84 -6.90 10.84
CA PHE A 651 -1.68 -7.44 9.79
C PHE A 651 -2.93 -6.61 9.50
N ASP A 652 -3.38 -5.79 10.47
CA ASP A 652 -4.61 -5.02 10.35
C ASP A 652 -4.53 -3.74 11.19
N GLY A 653 -5.58 -2.94 11.15
CA GLY A 653 -5.88 -1.85 12.08
C GLY A 653 -7.31 -1.96 12.58
N ASN A 654 -7.70 -1.18 13.58
CA ASN A 654 -9.11 -1.05 13.92
C ASN A 654 -9.85 -0.15 12.92
N ILE A 655 -11.19 -0.11 12.97
CA ILE A 655 -12.01 0.65 12.01
C ILE A 655 -11.64 2.14 11.96
N HIS A 656 -11.21 2.71 13.08
CA HIS A 656 -10.80 4.10 13.17
C HIS A 656 -9.49 4.38 12.41
N SER A 657 -8.61 3.36 12.24
CA SER A 657 -7.33 3.52 11.53
C SER A 657 -7.50 3.85 10.05
N ILE A 658 -8.69 3.61 9.46
CA ILE A 658 -8.98 3.94 8.07
C ILE A 658 -8.93 5.46 7.81
N SER A 659 -9.28 6.29 8.80
CA SER A 659 -9.12 7.74 8.74
C SER A 659 -7.66 8.17 8.63
N GLY A 660 -6.72 7.26 8.94
CA GLY A 660 -5.27 7.45 8.91
C GLY A 660 -4.71 7.88 7.55
N ASP A 661 -5.46 7.69 6.45
CA ASP A 661 -5.09 8.24 5.14
C ASP A 661 -5.01 9.78 5.18
N TYR A 662 -5.89 10.44 5.93
CA TYR A 662 -6.00 11.90 5.96
C TYR A 662 -5.52 12.52 7.26
N TRP A 663 -5.71 11.81 8.37
CA TRP A 663 -5.32 12.28 9.69
C TRP A 663 -5.13 11.07 10.64
N TYR A 664 -4.31 11.23 11.69
CA TYR A 664 -4.10 10.23 12.72
C TYR A 664 -4.77 10.68 14.04
N ASP A 665 -5.68 9.83 14.56
CA ASP A 665 -6.33 10.01 15.85
C ASP A 665 -5.65 9.11 16.89
N ALA A 666 -4.82 9.70 17.77
CA ALA A 666 -4.08 8.96 18.78
C ALA A 666 -4.97 8.30 19.86
N GLU A 667 -6.21 8.78 20.04
CA GLU A 667 -7.15 8.22 21.01
C GLU A 667 -7.82 6.96 20.46
N LEU A 668 -8.11 6.91 19.17
CA LEU A 668 -8.92 5.87 18.55
C LEU A 668 -8.16 4.94 17.61
N ASN A 669 -7.20 5.45 16.82
CA ASN A 669 -6.48 4.62 15.83
C ASN A 669 -5.61 3.58 16.53
N ARG A 670 -5.78 2.32 16.12
CA ARG A 670 -4.95 1.21 16.63
C ARG A 670 -4.48 0.34 15.48
N ALA A 671 -3.19 0.01 15.53
CA ALA A 671 -2.60 -1.07 14.77
C ALA A 671 -2.87 -2.41 15.45
N VAL A 672 -3.10 -3.46 14.68
CA VAL A 672 -3.35 -4.81 15.17
C VAL A 672 -2.25 -5.75 14.64
N ALA A 673 -1.71 -6.57 15.55
CA ALA A 673 -0.58 -7.44 15.25
C ALA A 673 -0.80 -8.86 15.79
N VAL A 674 -0.30 -9.87 15.06
CA VAL A 674 -0.19 -11.24 15.57
C VAL A 674 0.90 -11.30 16.62
N GLY A 675 0.59 -11.86 17.79
CA GLY A 675 1.55 -12.00 18.88
C GLY A 675 2.58 -13.11 18.61
N PRO A 676 3.88 -12.93 18.95
CA PRO A 676 4.86 -14.01 18.84
C PRO A 676 4.50 -15.25 19.65
N ALA A 677 3.83 -15.10 20.79
CA ALA A 677 3.46 -16.23 21.65
C ALA A 677 2.58 -17.24 20.90
N ILE A 678 1.57 -16.79 20.16
CA ILE A 678 0.72 -17.69 19.38
C ILE A 678 1.45 -18.27 18.18
N ILE A 679 2.34 -17.51 17.54
CA ILE A 679 3.18 -18.01 16.42
C ILE A 679 3.99 -19.22 16.90
N PHE A 680 4.69 -19.10 18.02
CA PHE A 680 5.49 -20.21 18.56
C PHE A 680 4.65 -21.36 19.09
N GLU A 681 3.50 -21.09 19.70
CA GLU A 681 2.56 -22.12 20.18
C GLU A 681 2.04 -22.96 19.00
N ALA A 682 1.59 -22.29 17.93
CA ALA A 682 1.09 -22.95 16.72
C ALA A 682 2.18 -23.76 16.02
N LEU A 683 3.34 -23.17 15.73
CA LEU A 683 4.46 -23.86 15.06
C LEU A 683 4.93 -25.09 15.87
N ARG A 684 4.92 -25.00 17.21
CA ARG A 684 5.37 -26.12 18.07
C ARG A 684 4.35 -27.23 18.18
N LYS A 685 3.08 -26.90 18.47
CA LYS A 685 2.07 -27.89 18.86
C LYS A 685 1.15 -28.29 17.71
N VAL A 686 0.71 -27.35 16.90
CA VAL A 686 -0.19 -27.63 15.78
C VAL A 686 0.59 -28.18 14.58
N TYR A 687 1.56 -27.40 14.10
CA TYR A 687 2.29 -27.73 12.86
C TYR A 687 3.52 -28.58 13.07
N ARG A 688 4.03 -28.70 14.30
CA ARG A 688 5.23 -29.46 14.67
C ARG A 688 6.43 -29.14 13.77
N ALA A 689 6.62 -27.83 13.50
CA ALA A 689 7.62 -27.29 12.58
C ALA A 689 8.98 -27.07 13.29
N LYS A 690 9.60 -28.14 13.75
CA LYS A 690 10.80 -28.11 14.60
C LYS A 690 11.99 -27.42 13.94
N GLU A 691 12.23 -27.71 12.67
CA GLU A 691 13.34 -27.13 11.90
C GLU A 691 13.18 -25.62 11.77
N LEU A 692 11.96 -25.17 11.44
CA LEU A 692 11.62 -23.74 11.32
C LEU A 692 11.79 -23.03 12.67
N LEU A 693 11.31 -23.60 13.76
CA LEU A 693 11.49 -23.06 15.11
C LEU A 693 12.96 -22.91 15.49
N THR A 694 13.78 -23.92 15.15
CA THR A 694 15.23 -23.90 15.41
C THR A 694 15.90 -22.75 14.64
N GLU A 695 15.56 -22.57 13.37
CA GLU A 695 16.11 -21.49 12.54
C GLU A 695 15.65 -20.09 13.01
N MET A 696 14.43 -19.97 13.52
CA MET A 696 13.94 -18.73 14.14
C MET A 696 14.52 -18.43 15.54
N GLY A 697 15.50 -19.21 16.00
CA GLY A 697 16.27 -18.98 17.21
C GLY A 697 15.61 -19.48 18.50
N THR A 698 14.66 -20.42 18.44
CA THR A 698 14.09 -21.10 19.59
C THR A 698 14.59 -22.53 19.70
N LYS A 699 15.15 -22.88 20.85
CA LYS A 699 15.54 -24.27 21.16
C LYS A 699 14.34 -25.08 21.65
#